data_c7cbbad7600637c915b8e945e2b2e8d4
#
_entry.id   c7cbbad7600637c915b8e945e2b2e8d4
#
_cell.length_a   1.000
_cell.length_b   1.000
_cell.length_c   1.000
_cell.angle_alpha   90.00
_cell.angle_beta   90.00
_cell.angle_gamma   90.00
#
_symmetry.space_group_name_H-M   'P 1'
#
loop_
_entity.id
_entity.type
_entity.pdbx_description
1 polymer ?
#
loop_
_entity_poly.entity_id
_entity_poly.type
_entity_poly.pdbx_seq_one_letter_code
_entity_poly.pdbx_strand_id
1 'polypeptide(L)'
;MQGDRRHLKTDPWRIVEEGFDPSRMEASESLFALGNGVMGGRANFEERYSGPSLRGNYIGGLYYPDKTRVGWWKNGYPEYFAKVPNSAFWPGVDVRIDGEELDLAHAEVLDFRRETDMRCAVLTRRMTVRLAGGARVRVEAVRFLSIVRRELGVLRYSVTPLDRPAEIEFSPYVDADVRNADANYDEKFWEQVATDGDAVHSRLRKSGFEAAWAQRVLLDGASFRCDSRPGCVRHTAVVRLEPGSAAILYKYAGICSSLNHRPDELVAAARRVAAEGADAGFEALLAEQRRAWAERWRSCDIGIGGDEAAQQGIRFCIFMLLQTYTGVDARLNIGPKGFTGEKYGGVTYWDTEAYCLPFYMATAGPEVARQLLVYRYDQLDKAIENAAKLGFGGGAALYPMVTVNGEECHNEWEITFEEIHRNGAIAYAVFNYVRYTGDRAYLAEGGLEVLLSIARFWAQRITWSEARGKYVMLGVTGPNEYENNVDNNWYTSYIACWSMRYAAEAAAWVREHRPGDYARICARRAFDEEAETARWREIDARMYLGEDPVRGIFLQQDGYLDKVQTLAADLDPAERPVNQHWSWDRILRSSLIKQADVLQGLYFFRDRFDDAALRRNFDFYEARTVHESSLSPCVHAILAAHLGLMDKAYELYLRTARLDLDDYNREVDEGCHVTSMAGSWMSVVEGFGGMRMSGDVLSFEPRLPAAWSSLSFCVGYRGRRLSVRIVPGSVSIGVEGPAVEVIVCGRRCRIEGSVELKTE
;
A
#
# COMPACT_ATOMS: atom_id res chain seq x y z
N MET A 1 -20.95 18.92 7.84
CA MET A 1 -20.25 19.45 9.02
C MET A 1 -20.33 18.41 10.13
N GLN A 2 -19.31 17.52 10.22
CA GLN A 2 -19.07 16.63 11.37
C GLN A 2 -17.80 17.14 12.07
N GLY A 3 -17.82 18.36 12.52
CA GLY A 3 -16.82 18.87 13.44
C GLY A 3 -17.21 18.47 14.84
N ASP A 4 -16.29 17.80 15.53
CA ASP A 4 -16.08 17.81 16.97
C ASP A 4 -16.03 16.46 17.73
N ARG A 5 -15.78 15.34 17.08
CA ARG A 5 -15.32 14.13 17.79
C ARG A 5 -14.30 13.34 16.97
N ARG A 6 -13.24 13.98 16.53
CA ARG A 6 -12.09 13.23 16.03
C ARG A 6 -11.44 12.48 17.18
N HIS A 7 -11.24 11.18 17.00
CA HIS A 7 -10.52 10.35 17.98
C HIS A 7 -9.07 10.82 18.15
N LEU A 8 -8.43 11.23 17.05
CA LEU A 8 -7.05 11.70 17.05
C LEU A 8 -6.98 13.23 17.05
N LYS A 9 -5.98 13.77 17.73
CA LYS A 9 -5.66 15.20 17.67
C LYS A 9 -5.06 15.55 16.31
N THR A 10 -5.43 16.71 15.80
CA THR A 10 -4.80 17.26 14.61
C THR A 10 -3.42 17.78 14.95
N ASP A 11 -2.39 17.26 14.29
CA ASP A 11 -0.99 17.68 14.37
C ASP A 11 -0.33 17.42 13.03
N PRO A 12 0.34 18.40 12.41
CA PRO A 12 0.87 18.25 11.05
C PRO A 12 1.99 17.21 10.93
N TRP A 13 2.60 16.75 12.02
CA TRP A 13 3.70 15.78 12.00
C TRP A 13 3.52 14.57 12.91
N ARG A 14 2.44 14.51 13.65
CA ARG A 14 2.19 13.44 14.62
C ARG A 14 0.80 12.85 14.47
N ILE A 15 0.73 11.56 14.75
CA ILE A 15 -0.52 10.89 15.06
C ILE A 15 -0.60 10.90 16.57
N VAL A 16 -1.64 11.49 17.15
CA VAL A 16 -1.74 11.71 18.60
C VAL A 16 -3.11 11.26 19.12
N GLU A 17 -3.07 10.35 20.09
CA GLU A 17 -4.23 9.90 20.86
C GLU A 17 -4.06 10.35 22.32
N GLU A 18 -5.07 11.01 22.87
CA GLU A 18 -5.14 11.43 24.28
C GLU A 18 -6.36 10.81 24.94
N GLY A 19 -6.15 10.20 26.11
CA GLY A 19 -7.14 9.36 26.77
C GLY A 19 -7.12 7.93 26.24
N PHE A 20 -7.57 7.01 27.10
CA PHE A 20 -7.64 5.58 26.76
C PHE A 20 -9.09 5.17 26.54
N ASP A 21 -9.40 4.72 25.33
CA ASP A 21 -10.69 4.16 24.93
C ASP A 21 -10.53 2.71 24.48
N PRO A 22 -10.91 1.72 25.32
CA PRO A 22 -10.81 0.31 24.95
C PRO A 22 -11.57 -0.08 23.67
N SER A 23 -12.66 0.65 23.34
CA SER A 23 -13.46 0.36 22.14
C SER A 23 -12.77 0.77 20.85
N ARG A 24 -11.72 1.59 20.91
CA ARG A 24 -10.93 2.06 19.78
C ARG A 24 -9.55 1.40 19.69
N MET A 25 -9.26 0.45 20.58
CA MET A 25 -7.91 -0.11 20.70
C MET A 25 -7.42 -0.75 19.40
N GLU A 26 -8.22 -1.59 18.76
CA GLU A 26 -7.84 -2.28 17.52
C GLU A 26 -7.62 -1.28 16.36
N ALA A 27 -8.45 -0.25 16.24
CA ALA A 27 -8.24 0.83 15.27
C ALA A 27 -6.95 1.61 15.55
N SER A 28 -6.69 1.95 16.81
CA SER A 28 -5.45 2.62 17.21
C SER A 28 -4.22 1.75 16.96
N GLU A 29 -4.28 0.44 17.17
CA GLU A 29 -3.19 -0.48 16.82
C GLU A 29 -2.81 -0.40 15.34
N SER A 30 -3.79 -0.22 14.45
CA SER A 30 -3.55 -0.02 13.01
C SER A 30 -2.94 1.34 12.71
N LEU A 31 -3.53 2.42 13.27
CA LEU A 31 -3.13 3.80 12.97
C LEU A 31 -1.71 4.14 13.43
N PHE A 32 -1.28 3.56 14.56
CA PHE A 32 0.05 3.75 15.12
C PHE A 32 1.06 2.67 14.70
N ALA A 33 0.71 1.80 13.75
CA ALA A 33 1.59 0.74 13.25
C ALA A 33 2.93 1.28 12.74
N LEU A 34 3.99 0.50 12.92
CA LEU A 34 5.33 0.81 12.47
C LEU A 34 5.81 -0.21 11.44
N GLY A 35 6.59 0.25 10.47
CA GLY A 35 7.25 -0.58 9.47
C GLY A 35 8.57 0.04 9.00
N ASN A 36 9.37 -0.77 8.30
CA ASN A 36 10.66 -0.33 7.75
C ASN A 36 10.90 -0.82 6.30
N GLY A 37 9.83 -1.23 5.63
CA GLY A 37 9.87 -1.71 4.24
C GLY A 37 10.21 -3.19 4.08
N VAL A 38 10.64 -3.88 5.13
CA VAL A 38 10.88 -5.33 5.11
C VAL A 38 10.13 -6.07 6.21
N MET A 39 9.77 -5.38 7.27
CA MET A 39 8.93 -5.89 8.35
C MET A 39 8.14 -4.75 8.99
N GLY A 40 7.08 -5.10 9.69
CA GLY A 40 6.26 -4.15 10.41
C GLY A 40 5.34 -4.82 11.41
N GLY A 41 4.59 -4.00 12.13
CA GLY A 41 3.62 -4.51 13.09
C GLY A 41 2.70 -3.44 13.65
N ARG A 42 1.58 -3.90 14.14
CA ARG A 42 0.55 -3.10 14.79
C ARG A 42 1.07 -2.53 16.10
N ALA A 43 0.48 -1.44 16.55
CA ALA A 43 0.88 -0.76 17.78
C ALA A 43 0.27 -1.39 19.04
N ASN A 44 0.33 -2.73 19.14
CA ASN A 44 -0.06 -3.45 20.34
C ASN A 44 0.76 -2.98 21.56
N PHE A 45 0.17 -3.05 22.76
CA PHE A 45 0.91 -2.73 23.99
C PHE A 45 2.04 -3.71 24.24
N GLU A 46 3.10 -3.23 24.83
CA GLU A 46 4.27 -4.03 25.22
C GLU A 46 3.94 -4.95 26.40
N GLU A 47 3.24 -4.41 27.42
CA GLU A 47 2.72 -5.17 28.55
C GLU A 47 1.45 -5.93 28.20
N ARG A 48 1.01 -6.75 29.13
CA ARG A 48 -0.24 -7.49 29.00
C ARG A 48 -1.43 -6.53 28.84
N TYR A 49 -2.30 -6.87 27.91
CA TYR A 49 -3.61 -6.27 27.76
C TYR A 49 -4.63 -7.38 27.45
N SER A 50 -5.58 -7.58 28.36
CA SER A 50 -6.61 -8.62 28.24
C SER A 50 -7.92 -8.12 27.62
N GLY A 51 -7.99 -6.83 27.23
CA GLY A 51 -9.10 -6.25 26.47
C GLY A 51 -9.01 -6.56 24.96
N PRO A 52 -9.94 -5.99 24.17
CA PRO A 52 -9.93 -6.15 22.69
C PRO A 52 -8.61 -5.70 22.08
N SER A 53 -7.99 -6.56 21.30
CA SER A 53 -6.69 -6.32 20.66
C SER A 53 -6.46 -7.31 19.53
N LEU A 54 -5.96 -6.81 18.41
CA LEU A 54 -5.55 -7.64 17.27
C LEU A 54 -4.03 -7.59 17.13
N ARG A 55 -3.34 -8.59 17.69
CA ARG A 55 -1.88 -8.65 17.61
C ARG A 55 -1.42 -8.96 16.18
N GLY A 56 -0.49 -8.16 15.67
CA GLY A 56 0.06 -8.34 14.32
C GLY A 56 1.50 -7.88 14.21
N ASN A 57 2.38 -8.81 13.80
CA ASN A 57 3.75 -8.53 13.37
C ASN A 57 4.00 -9.30 12.07
N TYR A 58 4.61 -8.66 11.09
CA TYR A 58 4.71 -9.22 9.75
C TYR A 58 6.13 -9.08 9.21
N ILE A 59 6.60 -10.10 8.48
CA ILE A 59 7.85 -10.10 7.73
C ILE A 59 7.47 -10.12 6.24
N GLY A 60 7.88 -9.10 5.51
CA GLY A 60 7.58 -8.97 4.08
C GLY A 60 8.10 -10.13 3.26
N GLY A 61 7.36 -10.52 2.21
CA GLY A 61 7.72 -11.60 1.30
C GLY A 61 7.45 -13.00 1.81
N LEU A 62 7.16 -13.20 3.10
CA LEU A 62 6.70 -14.48 3.62
C LEU A 62 5.20 -14.65 3.36
N TYR A 63 4.79 -15.87 3.02
CA TYR A 63 3.38 -16.19 2.83
C TYR A 63 3.06 -17.62 3.24
N TYR A 64 1.80 -17.85 3.57
CA TYR A 64 1.24 -19.16 3.86
C TYR A 64 0.11 -19.47 2.89
N PRO A 65 0.11 -20.62 2.19
CA PRO A 65 -0.99 -21.06 1.34
C PRO A 65 -2.13 -21.59 2.20
N ASP A 66 -3.06 -20.71 2.59
CA ASP A 66 -4.21 -21.07 3.41
C ASP A 66 -5.32 -21.67 2.54
N LYS A 67 -5.81 -22.84 2.89
CA LYS A 67 -6.82 -23.55 2.10
C LYS A 67 -8.09 -22.71 2.01
N THR A 68 -8.62 -22.53 0.80
CA THR A 68 -9.87 -21.80 0.59
C THR A 68 -11.06 -22.43 1.29
N ARG A 69 -12.04 -21.61 1.70
CA ARG A 69 -13.34 -22.07 2.24
C ARG A 69 -14.35 -22.42 1.16
N VAL A 70 -14.07 -22.10 -0.10
CA VAL A 70 -14.99 -22.38 -1.22
C VAL A 70 -15.15 -23.90 -1.37
N GLY A 71 -16.36 -24.39 -1.17
CA GLY A 71 -16.66 -25.83 -1.11
C GLY A 71 -16.83 -26.51 -2.46
N TRP A 72 -16.72 -25.78 -3.58
CA TRP A 72 -16.83 -26.29 -4.94
C TRP A 72 -15.62 -25.88 -5.76
N TRP A 73 -15.23 -26.73 -6.68
CA TRP A 73 -14.06 -26.56 -7.50
C TRP A 73 -14.45 -26.29 -8.97
N LYS A 74 -13.74 -25.39 -9.64
CA LYS A 74 -13.79 -25.19 -11.07
C LYS A 74 -12.40 -25.33 -11.69
N ASN A 75 -12.31 -25.85 -12.90
CA ASN A 75 -11.05 -25.96 -13.61
C ASN A 75 -10.37 -24.58 -13.76
N GLY A 76 -9.10 -24.51 -13.43
CA GLY A 76 -8.31 -23.28 -13.45
C GLY A 76 -8.34 -22.46 -12.15
N TYR A 77 -9.24 -22.77 -11.19
CA TYR A 77 -9.26 -22.08 -9.91
C TYR A 77 -8.13 -22.54 -8.99
N PRO A 78 -7.49 -21.64 -8.23
CA PRO A 78 -6.50 -22.01 -7.23
C PRO A 78 -7.17 -22.70 -6.01
N GLU A 79 -6.38 -23.51 -5.29
CA GLU A 79 -6.84 -24.27 -4.12
C GLU A 79 -6.59 -23.55 -2.79
N TYR A 80 -5.91 -22.41 -2.81
CA TYR A 80 -5.53 -21.66 -1.62
C TYR A 80 -5.61 -20.16 -1.85
N PHE A 81 -5.72 -19.41 -0.74
CA PHE A 81 -5.49 -17.99 -0.68
C PHE A 81 -4.14 -17.74 0.03
N ALA A 82 -3.22 -17.00 -0.59
CA ALA A 82 -1.98 -16.67 0.08
C ALA A 82 -2.23 -15.63 1.17
N LYS A 83 -1.66 -15.86 2.37
CA LYS A 83 -1.79 -14.96 3.51
C LYS A 83 -0.42 -14.63 4.09
N VAL A 84 -0.21 -13.34 4.38
CA VAL A 84 0.94 -12.93 5.19
C VAL A 84 0.81 -13.57 6.57
N PRO A 85 1.84 -14.28 7.08
CA PRO A 85 1.77 -14.87 8.40
C PRO A 85 1.96 -13.80 9.48
N ASN A 86 1.08 -13.80 10.50
CA ASN A 86 1.39 -13.14 11.75
C ASN A 86 2.63 -13.79 12.35
N SER A 87 3.62 -13.01 12.74
CA SER A 87 4.90 -13.49 13.23
C SER A 87 5.11 -13.22 14.72
N ALA A 88 6.23 -13.69 15.30
CA ALA A 88 6.43 -13.61 16.74
C ALA A 88 6.25 -12.21 17.32
N PHE A 89 5.58 -12.13 18.46
CA PHE A 89 5.38 -10.90 19.20
C PHE A 89 6.68 -10.51 19.92
N TRP A 90 7.47 -9.69 19.26
CA TRP A 90 8.79 -9.27 19.74
C TRP A 90 8.77 -8.11 20.75
N PRO A 91 7.78 -7.16 20.78
CA PRO A 91 7.84 -6.01 21.66
C PRO A 91 7.53 -6.34 23.14
N GLY A 92 7.06 -7.54 23.43
CA GLY A 92 6.49 -7.92 24.72
C GLY A 92 7.38 -7.65 25.93
N VAL A 93 6.81 -7.02 26.97
CA VAL A 93 7.39 -6.79 28.28
C VAL A 93 6.28 -6.86 29.33
N ASP A 94 5.98 -8.02 29.88
CA ASP A 94 5.04 -8.09 30.99
C ASP A 94 5.67 -7.43 32.24
N VAL A 95 4.84 -6.74 33.03
CA VAL A 95 5.27 -6.02 34.22
C VAL A 95 4.37 -6.39 35.41
N ARG A 96 4.99 -6.63 36.57
CA ARG A 96 4.29 -6.73 37.84
C ARG A 96 4.80 -5.70 38.81
N ILE A 97 3.89 -5.11 39.59
CA ILE A 97 4.19 -4.12 40.62
C ILE A 97 3.71 -4.69 41.97
N ASP A 98 4.63 -4.92 42.89
CA ASP A 98 4.35 -5.60 44.17
C ASP A 98 3.60 -6.93 43.98
N GLY A 99 3.92 -7.68 42.90
CA GLY A 99 3.30 -8.95 42.52
C GLY A 99 1.98 -8.84 41.74
N GLU A 100 1.40 -7.64 41.62
CA GLU A 100 0.19 -7.39 40.83
C GLU A 100 0.54 -7.12 39.35
N GLU A 101 -0.17 -7.77 38.43
CA GLU A 101 0.09 -7.64 36.99
C GLU A 101 -0.43 -6.29 36.45
N LEU A 102 0.39 -5.62 35.66
CA LEU A 102 -0.01 -4.41 34.93
C LEU A 102 -0.83 -4.79 33.69
N ASP A 103 -2.14 -4.62 33.77
CA ASP A 103 -3.09 -4.87 32.69
C ASP A 103 -4.09 -3.71 32.60
N LEU A 104 -4.06 -2.97 31.50
CA LEU A 104 -4.92 -1.79 31.33
C LEU A 104 -6.42 -2.11 31.26
N ALA A 105 -6.79 -3.36 31.01
CA ALA A 105 -8.20 -3.78 31.06
C ALA A 105 -8.73 -3.82 32.50
N HIS A 106 -7.83 -3.86 33.50
CA HIS A 106 -8.16 -3.98 34.92
C HIS A 106 -7.64 -2.82 35.78
N ALA A 107 -6.70 -2.05 35.29
CA ALA A 107 -6.15 -0.88 35.98
C ALA A 107 -6.99 0.38 35.73
N GLU A 108 -7.03 1.29 36.68
CA GLU A 108 -7.60 2.64 36.50
C GLU A 108 -6.59 3.50 35.72
N VAL A 109 -6.90 3.86 34.48
CA VAL A 109 -6.07 4.74 33.66
C VAL A 109 -6.34 6.19 34.04
N LEU A 110 -5.36 6.85 34.67
CA LEU A 110 -5.45 8.23 35.16
C LEU A 110 -5.03 9.26 34.11
N ASP A 111 -4.07 8.87 33.26
CA ASP A 111 -3.57 9.65 32.14
C ASP A 111 -3.05 8.71 31.06
N PHE A 112 -3.30 9.05 29.80
CA PHE A 112 -2.85 8.25 28.66
C PHE A 112 -2.58 9.14 27.46
N ARG A 113 -1.41 8.94 26.86
CA ARG A 113 -1.03 9.55 25.60
C ARG A 113 -0.22 8.56 24.77
N ARG A 114 -0.62 8.35 23.51
CA ARG A 114 0.12 7.62 22.49
C ARG A 114 0.37 8.54 21.32
N GLU A 115 1.59 8.58 20.82
CA GLU A 115 1.95 9.38 19.65
C GLU A 115 2.96 8.68 18.77
N THR A 116 2.81 8.81 17.45
CA THR A 116 3.83 8.46 16.45
C THR A 116 4.35 9.75 15.81
N ASP A 117 5.64 10.03 15.97
CA ASP A 117 6.31 11.11 15.23
C ASP A 117 6.66 10.60 13.83
N MET A 118 5.91 11.05 12.83
CA MET A 118 6.06 10.66 11.42
C MET A 118 7.40 11.12 10.83
N ARG A 119 8.06 12.12 11.42
CA ARG A 119 9.38 12.59 10.97
C ARG A 119 10.48 11.57 11.14
N CYS A 120 10.28 10.59 12.03
CA CYS A 120 11.30 9.60 12.35
C CYS A 120 10.75 8.18 12.60
N ALA A 121 9.46 7.95 12.42
CA ALA A 121 8.80 6.67 12.67
C ALA A 121 9.08 6.12 14.08
N VAL A 122 8.86 6.94 15.09
CA VAL A 122 9.03 6.58 16.50
C VAL A 122 7.68 6.65 17.20
N LEU A 123 7.27 5.53 17.77
CA LEU A 123 6.08 5.42 18.61
C LEU A 123 6.48 5.67 20.05
N THR A 124 5.80 6.61 20.70
CA THR A 124 5.92 6.91 22.14
C THR A 124 4.56 6.73 22.81
N ARG A 125 4.53 6.03 23.92
CA ARG A 125 3.36 5.89 24.78
C ARG A 125 3.73 6.26 26.19
N ARG A 126 2.88 7.07 26.83
CA ARG A 126 2.97 7.45 28.22
C ARG A 126 1.64 7.23 28.89
N MET A 127 1.67 6.68 30.08
CA MET A 127 0.46 6.52 30.89
C MET A 127 0.76 6.62 32.36
N THR A 128 -0.24 7.03 33.13
CA THR A 128 -0.28 6.93 34.58
C THR A 128 -1.45 6.06 34.94
N VAL A 129 -1.21 4.99 35.69
CA VAL A 129 -2.25 4.05 36.10
C VAL A 129 -2.24 3.86 37.61
N ARG A 130 -3.41 3.48 38.13
CA ARG A 130 -3.59 2.97 39.49
C ARG A 130 -4.01 1.52 39.43
N LEU A 131 -3.24 0.66 40.05
CA LEU A 131 -3.53 -0.76 40.16
C LEU A 131 -4.60 -1.01 41.26
N ALA A 132 -5.24 -2.17 41.28
CA ALA A 132 -6.26 -2.50 42.27
C ALA A 132 -5.72 -2.45 43.71
N GLY A 133 -4.44 -2.85 43.92
CA GLY A 133 -3.71 -2.68 45.19
C GLY A 133 -3.36 -1.26 45.55
N GLY A 134 -3.81 -0.26 44.78
CA GLY A 134 -3.68 1.17 45.05
C GLY A 134 -2.32 1.77 44.61
N ALA A 135 -1.36 1.00 44.14
CA ALA A 135 -0.08 1.52 43.65
C ALA A 135 -0.30 2.38 42.40
N ARG A 136 0.23 3.60 42.38
CA ARG A 136 0.26 4.44 41.18
C ARG A 136 1.62 4.38 40.54
N VAL A 137 1.63 4.11 39.22
CA VAL A 137 2.87 4.05 38.43
C VAL A 137 2.72 4.85 37.14
N ARG A 138 3.84 5.43 36.71
CA ARG A 138 3.98 5.98 35.36
C ARG A 138 4.74 4.99 34.50
N VAL A 139 4.25 4.76 33.30
CA VAL A 139 4.90 3.94 32.28
C VAL A 139 5.20 4.80 31.07
N GLU A 140 6.40 4.64 30.50
CA GLU A 140 6.75 5.19 29.19
C GLU A 140 7.38 4.11 28.33
N ALA A 141 6.86 3.95 27.11
CA ALA A 141 7.41 3.08 26.09
C ALA A 141 7.79 3.91 24.87
N VAL A 142 8.99 3.71 24.34
CA VAL A 142 9.47 4.32 23.09
C VAL A 142 10.04 3.22 22.20
N ARG A 143 9.44 3.01 21.03
CA ARG A 143 9.90 1.95 20.13
C ARG A 143 9.93 2.38 18.66
N PHE A 144 10.76 1.70 17.89
CA PHE A 144 10.83 1.81 16.43
C PHE A 144 11.41 0.54 15.81
N LEU A 145 11.10 0.36 14.52
CA LEU A 145 11.79 -0.59 13.65
C LEU A 145 12.84 0.19 12.86
N SER A 146 14.10 -0.24 12.96
CA SER A 146 15.20 0.49 12.32
C SER A 146 15.05 0.45 10.80
N ILE A 147 14.99 1.64 10.18
CA ILE A 147 14.93 1.78 8.71
C ILE A 147 16.31 1.55 8.06
N VAL A 148 17.38 1.59 8.84
CA VAL A 148 18.77 1.37 8.41
C VAL A 148 19.18 -0.07 8.64
N ARG A 149 19.01 -0.57 9.87
CA ARG A 149 19.30 -1.96 10.28
C ARG A 149 17.98 -2.75 10.22
N ARG A 150 17.61 -3.16 9.02
CA ARG A 150 16.26 -3.59 8.65
C ARG A 150 15.71 -4.80 9.41
N GLU A 151 16.57 -5.58 10.07
CA GLU A 151 16.20 -6.76 10.86
C GLU A 151 16.19 -6.46 12.38
N LEU A 152 16.26 -5.15 12.77
CA LEU A 152 16.34 -4.72 14.16
C LEU A 152 15.08 -4.00 14.64
N GLY A 153 14.46 -4.54 15.69
CA GLY A 153 13.46 -3.87 16.51
C GLY A 153 14.09 -3.31 17.79
N VAL A 154 13.71 -2.08 18.18
CA VAL A 154 14.28 -1.36 19.33
C VAL A 154 13.16 -0.86 20.22
N LEU A 155 13.30 -1.11 21.54
CA LEU A 155 12.36 -0.66 22.56
C LEU A 155 13.11 -0.14 23.78
N ARG A 156 12.69 1.03 24.28
CA ARG A 156 12.99 1.54 25.62
C ARG A 156 11.69 1.56 26.41
N TYR A 157 11.65 0.90 27.55
CA TYR A 157 10.47 0.78 28.38
C TYR A 157 10.83 1.17 29.82
N SER A 158 10.08 2.08 30.45
CA SER A 158 10.35 2.53 31.79
C SER A 158 9.13 2.51 32.70
N VAL A 159 9.36 2.20 33.98
CA VAL A 159 8.35 2.24 35.03
C VAL A 159 8.86 3.09 36.18
N THR A 160 7.99 3.98 36.68
CA THR A 160 8.27 4.86 37.82
C THR A 160 7.13 4.76 38.84
N PRO A 161 7.33 4.23 40.05
CA PRO A 161 6.38 4.31 41.11
C PRO A 161 6.23 5.76 41.58
N LEU A 162 4.99 6.20 41.89
CA LEU A 162 4.69 7.61 42.18
C LEU A 162 4.48 7.90 43.69
N ASP A 163 3.91 6.96 44.43
CA ASP A 163 3.42 7.23 45.78
C ASP A 163 4.25 6.57 46.89
N ARG A 164 4.72 5.38 46.63
CA ARG A 164 5.43 4.54 47.61
C ARG A 164 6.53 3.74 46.94
N PRO A 165 7.52 3.25 47.67
CA PRO A 165 8.46 2.29 47.15
C PRO A 165 7.72 1.06 46.65
N ALA A 166 8.16 0.51 45.50
CA ALA A 166 7.55 -0.64 44.88
C ALA A 166 8.61 -1.60 44.36
N GLU A 167 8.28 -2.88 44.41
CA GLU A 167 9.01 -3.93 43.71
C GLU A 167 8.46 -4.07 42.29
N ILE A 168 9.31 -3.89 41.29
CA ILE A 168 8.94 -3.98 39.88
C ILE A 168 9.60 -5.20 39.28
N GLU A 169 8.79 -6.15 38.81
CA GLU A 169 9.22 -7.28 38.02
C GLU A 169 9.04 -6.98 36.52
N PHE A 170 10.11 -7.01 35.76
CA PHE A 170 10.09 -6.91 34.31
C PHE A 170 10.27 -8.29 33.71
N SER A 171 9.40 -8.63 32.77
CA SER A 171 9.44 -9.90 32.03
C SER A 171 9.42 -9.68 30.53
N PRO A 172 10.50 -9.15 29.90
CA PRO A 172 10.61 -9.05 28.45
C PRO A 172 10.60 -10.45 27.81
N TYR A 173 9.80 -10.57 26.73
CA TYR A 173 9.62 -11.85 26.04
C TYR A 173 9.50 -11.70 24.54
N VAL A 174 9.79 -12.79 23.80
CA VAL A 174 9.45 -13.00 22.40
C VAL A 174 8.55 -14.24 22.36
N ASP A 175 7.35 -14.07 21.85
CA ASP A 175 6.36 -15.16 21.76
C ASP A 175 6.03 -15.46 20.30
N ALA A 176 6.47 -16.64 19.82
CA ALA A 176 6.21 -17.15 18.48
C ALA A 176 4.99 -18.13 18.46
N ASP A 177 4.31 -18.29 19.57
CA ASP A 177 3.04 -19.05 19.65
C ASP A 177 1.87 -18.17 19.20
N VAL A 178 1.91 -17.74 17.94
CA VAL A 178 0.96 -16.82 17.32
C VAL A 178 0.07 -17.50 16.29
N ARG A 179 -1.08 -16.89 16.02
CA ARG A 179 -2.02 -17.27 14.96
C ARG A 179 -2.41 -16.08 14.14
N ASN A 180 -2.81 -16.33 12.89
CA ASN A 180 -3.52 -15.34 12.11
C ASN A 180 -4.98 -15.29 12.54
N ALA A 181 -5.52 -14.09 12.73
CA ALA A 181 -6.93 -13.89 13.03
C ALA A 181 -7.83 -14.26 11.84
N ASP A 182 -7.33 -14.07 10.62
CA ASP A 182 -8.03 -14.37 9.37
C ASP A 182 -7.82 -15.79 8.83
N ALA A 183 -7.18 -16.69 9.58
CA ALA A 183 -6.97 -18.08 9.17
C ALA A 183 -8.30 -18.78 8.86
N ASN A 184 -8.43 -19.37 7.66
CA ASN A 184 -9.70 -19.91 7.17
C ASN A 184 -10.25 -21.06 8.02
N TYR A 185 -9.39 -21.87 8.60
CA TYR A 185 -9.77 -23.04 9.41
C TYR A 185 -9.15 -23.00 10.80
N ASP A 186 -8.84 -21.82 11.32
CA ASP A 186 -8.10 -21.66 12.58
C ASP A 186 -6.78 -22.44 12.59
N GLU A 187 -6.19 -22.64 11.41
CA GLU A 187 -4.94 -23.36 11.25
C GLU A 187 -3.77 -22.51 11.77
N LYS A 188 -2.90 -23.12 12.55
CA LYS A 188 -1.67 -22.49 13.01
C LYS A 188 -0.64 -22.59 11.89
N PHE A 189 -0.20 -21.44 11.37
CA PHE A 189 0.70 -21.39 10.22
C PHE A 189 2.13 -21.79 10.57
N TRP A 190 2.58 -21.41 11.76
CA TRP A 190 3.91 -21.72 12.26
C TRP A 190 3.98 -23.03 13.01
N GLU A 191 5.05 -23.78 12.79
CA GLU A 191 5.53 -24.84 13.68
C GLU A 191 6.83 -24.40 14.31
N GLN A 192 7.01 -24.77 15.56
CA GLN A 192 8.23 -24.49 16.29
C GLN A 192 9.34 -25.44 15.86
N VAL A 193 10.53 -24.90 15.55
CA VAL A 193 11.75 -25.66 15.28
C VAL A 193 12.61 -25.76 16.52
N ALA A 194 12.89 -24.63 17.18
CA ALA A 194 13.71 -24.59 18.40
C ALA A 194 13.36 -23.39 19.28
N THR A 195 13.60 -23.53 20.59
CA THR A 195 13.69 -22.42 21.55
C THR A 195 14.96 -22.62 22.35
N ASP A 196 15.85 -21.63 22.31
CA ASP A 196 17.16 -21.74 22.95
C ASP A 196 17.55 -20.40 23.58
N GLY A 197 17.55 -20.39 24.92
CA GLY A 197 18.01 -19.26 25.73
C GLY A 197 17.29 -17.95 25.45
N ASP A 198 17.77 -17.20 24.49
CA ASP A 198 17.32 -15.87 24.10
C ASP A 198 16.69 -15.79 22.69
N ALA A 199 16.50 -16.95 22.02
CA ALA A 199 16.02 -17.02 20.66
C ALA A 199 14.93 -18.08 20.44
N VAL A 200 14.00 -17.77 19.52
CA VAL A 200 12.98 -18.71 18.99
C VAL A 200 13.21 -18.86 17.50
N HIS A 201 13.08 -20.09 17.00
CA HIS A 201 13.15 -20.45 15.59
C HIS A 201 11.87 -21.21 15.20
N SER A 202 11.20 -20.77 14.15
CA SER A 202 9.96 -21.36 13.65
C SER A 202 9.97 -21.51 12.13
N ARG A 203 9.16 -22.46 11.63
CA ARG A 203 8.98 -22.74 10.20
C ARG A 203 7.50 -22.63 9.82
N LEU A 204 7.20 -22.08 8.66
CA LEU A 204 5.85 -22.13 8.07
C LEU A 204 5.59 -23.53 7.51
N ARG A 205 4.50 -24.16 7.96
CA ARG A 205 4.21 -25.57 7.71
C ARG A 205 4.07 -25.95 6.24
N LYS A 206 3.51 -25.07 5.40
CA LYS A 206 3.22 -25.37 3.99
C LYS A 206 4.18 -24.71 3.01
N SER A 207 4.57 -23.48 3.26
CA SER A 207 5.51 -22.76 2.38
C SER A 207 6.97 -23.04 2.68
N GLY A 208 7.27 -23.54 3.88
CA GLY A 208 8.63 -23.92 4.28
C GLY A 208 9.54 -22.75 4.62
N PHE A 209 9.08 -21.50 4.58
CA PHE A 209 9.86 -20.38 5.07
C PHE A 209 10.16 -20.54 6.56
N GLU A 210 11.37 -20.12 6.95
CA GLU A 210 11.81 -20.15 8.34
C GLU A 210 12.12 -18.74 8.82
N ALA A 211 11.94 -18.48 10.11
CA ALA A 211 12.32 -17.24 10.75
C ALA A 211 12.82 -17.46 12.18
N ALA A 212 13.76 -16.65 12.61
CA ALA A 212 14.26 -16.64 13.96
C ALA A 212 14.18 -15.24 14.56
N TRP A 213 13.81 -15.20 15.84
CA TRP A 213 13.73 -13.99 16.65
C TRP A 213 14.61 -14.17 17.86
N ALA A 214 15.49 -13.20 18.12
CA ALA A 214 16.33 -13.19 19.33
C ALA A 214 16.17 -11.85 20.04
N GLN A 215 16.29 -11.85 21.37
CA GLN A 215 16.27 -10.61 22.16
C GLN A 215 17.54 -10.42 22.97
N ARG A 216 18.02 -9.17 22.99
CA ARG A 216 19.02 -8.71 23.96
C ARG A 216 18.36 -7.66 24.84
N VAL A 217 18.38 -7.88 26.15
CA VAL A 217 17.72 -7.01 27.13
C VAL A 217 18.73 -6.48 28.13
N LEU A 218 18.59 -5.20 28.48
CA LEU A 218 19.44 -4.49 29.43
C LEU A 218 18.56 -3.76 30.44
N LEU A 219 18.89 -3.88 31.73
CA LEU A 219 18.24 -3.14 32.82
C LEU A 219 19.34 -2.87 33.88
N ASP A 220 19.59 -1.61 34.14
CA ASP A 220 20.67 -1.22 35.04
C ASP A 220 20.47 -1.78 36.46
N GLY A 221 21.52 -2.36 37.00
CA GLY A 221 21.54 -2.92 38.35
C GLY A 221 20.79 -4.25 38.52
N ALA A 222 20.28 -4.84 37.42
CA ALA A 222 19.53 -6.09 37.49
C ALA A 222 20.20 -7.22 36.68
N SER A 223 19.98 -8.45 37.14
CA SER A 223 20.34 -9.67 36.43
C SER A 223 19.06 -10.40 36.00
N PHE A 224 19.04 -10.85 34.77
CA PHE A 224 17.91 -11.57 34.22
C PHE A 224 18.00 -13.08 34.47
N ARG A 225 16.92 -13.66 34.93
CA ARG A 225 16.71 -15.11 34.92
C ARG A 225 15.99 -15.48 33.64
N CYS A 226 16.50 -16.49 32.93
CA CYS A 226 15.81 -17.04 31.77
C CYS A 226 14.70 -18.00 32.23
N ASP A 227 13.50 -17.82 31.68
CA ASP A 227 12.31 -18.64 31.92
C ASP A 227 11.62 -18.89 30.58
N SER A 228 12.30 -19.66 29.71
CA SER A 228 11.84 -19.96 28.36
C SER A 228 11.00 -21.23 28.32
N ARG A 229 9.97 -21.21 27.49
CA ARG A 229 9.13 -22.38 27.18
C ARG A 229 9.10 -22.60 25.67
N PRO A 230 8.68 -23.76 25.18
CA PRO A 230 8.53 -23.99 23.76
C PRO A 230 7.76 -22.85 23.05
N GLY A 231 8.40 -22.25 22.03
CA GLY A 231 7.84 -21.12 21.26
C GLY A 231 7.88 -19.76 21.94
N CYS A 232 8.38 -19.66 23.19
CA CYS A 232 8.44 -18.38 23.90
C CYS A 232 9.71 -18.25 24.72
N VAL A 233 10.49 -17.23 24.45
CA VAL A 233 11.65 -16.84 25.27
C VAL A 233 11.25 -15.71 26.19
N ARG A 234 11.49 -15.88 27.49
CA ARG A 234 11.18 -14.90 28.53
C ARG A 234 12.39 -14.72 29.46
N HIS A 235 12.70 -13.48 29.76
CA HIS A 235 13.69 -13.13 30.77
C HIS A 235 12.99 -12.35 31.88
N THR A 236 13.30 -12.62 33.15
CA THR A 236 12.68 -11.96 34.28
C THR A 236 13.73 -11.34 35.17
N ALA A 237 13.53 -10.07 35.55
CA ALA A 237 14.36 -9.36 36.51
C ALA A 237 13.48 -8.52 37.44
N VAL A 238 13.93 -8.39 38.70
CA VAL A 238 13.22 -7.64 39.74
C VAL A 238 14.10 -6.51 40.23
N VAL A 239 13.51 -5.33 40.37
CA VAL A 239 14.15 -4.14 40.95
C VAL A 239 13.22 -3.49 41.98
N ARG A 240 13.79 -2.93 43.04
CA ARG A 240 13.06 -2.14 44.02
C ARG A 240 13.33 -0.66 43.80
N LEU A 241 12.28 0.13 43.66
CA LEU A 241 12.36 1.54 43.33
C LEU A 241 11.72 2.40 44.42
N GLU A 242 12.37 3.53 44.74
CA GLU A 242 11.79 4.60 45.52
C GLU A 242 10.82 5.44 44.65
N PRO A 243 9.84 6.13 45.29
CA PRO A 243 8.95 7.02 44.55
C PRO A 243 9.69 8.06 43.73
N GLY A 244 9.29 8.22 42.46
CA GLY A 244 9.94 9.12 41.50
C GLY A 244 11.18 8.61 40.84
N SER A 245 11.73 7.45 41.28
CA SER A 245 12.87 6.79 40.61
C SER A 245 12.36 5.90 39.46
N ALA A 246 12.99 5.98 38.29
CA ALA A 246 12.61 5.17 37.13
C ALA A 246 13.57 4.00 36.92
N ALA A 247 13.05 2.81 36.66
CA ALA A 247 13.83 1.75 36.03
C ALA A 247 13.61 1.79 34.52
N ILE A 248 14.67 1.70 33.75
CA ILE A 248 14.65 1.78 32.28
C ILE A 248 15.20 0.48 31.70
N LEU A 249 14.32 -0.24 31.03
CA LEU A 249 14.65 -1.45 30.29
C LEU A 249 14.87 -1.10 28.81
N TYR A 250 15.97 -1.56 28.26
CA TYR A 250 16.23 -1.54 26.81
C TYR A 250 16.12 -2.95 26.26
N LYS A 251 15.40 -3.07 25.13
CA LYS A 251 15.23 -4.34 24.43
C LYS A 251 15.56 -4.15 22.96
N TYR A 252 16.42 -5.04 22.46
CA TYR A 252 16.83 -5.11 21.07
C TYR A 252 16.44 -6.48 20.53
N ALA A 253 15.62 -6.49 19.48
CA ALA A 253 15.12 -7.71 18.87
C ALA A 253 15.72 -7.88 17.47
N GLY A 254 16.46 -8.96 17.26
CA GLY A 254 16.91 -9.39 15.94
C GLY A 254 15.85 -10.29 15.31
N ILE A 255 15.41 -9.98 14.08
CA ILE A 255 14.34 -10.65 13.36
C ILE A 255 14.85 -11.02 11.97
N CYS A 256 15.15 -12.30 11.77
CA CYS A 256 15.77 -12.80 10.53
C CYS A 256 14.90 -13.87 9.90
N SER A 257 14.85 -13.93 8.56
CA SER A 257 14.08 -14.94 7.83
C SER A 257 14.92 -15.63 6.75
N SER A 258 14.44 -16.79 6.30
CA SER A 258 15.04 -17.58 5.23
C SER A 258 14.99 -16.93 3.85
N LEU A 259 14.37 -15.75 3.72
CA LEU A 259 14.53 -14.91 2.53
C LEU A 259 15.97 -14.41 2.37
N ASN A 260 16.65 -14.09 3.47
CA ASN A 260 17.95 -13.42 3.47
C ASN A 260 19.05 -14.25 4.12
N HIS A 261 18.71 -15.27 4.91
CA HIS A 261 19.65 -16.10 5.65
C HIS A 261 19.39 -17.58 5.39
N ARG A 262 20.42 -18.39 5.48
CA ARG A 262 20.25 -19.85 5.42
C ARG A 262 19.55 -20.33 6.69
N PRO A 263 18.72 -21.38 6.63
CA PRO A 263 17.99 -21.90 7.78
C PRO A 263 18.89 -22.25 8.98
N ASP A 264 20.07 -22.83 8.72
CA ASP A 264 21.06 -23.21 9.74
C ASP A 264 21.77 -22.02 10.40
N GLU A 265 21.72 -20.83 9.82
CA GLU A 265 22.34 -19.59 10.28
C GLU A 265 21.34 -18.62 10.96
N LEU A 266 20.04 -18.85 10.86
CA LEU A 266 19.00 -17.91 11.27
C LEU A 266 19.10 -17.48 12.73
N VAL A 267 19.25 -18.42 13.66
CA VAL A 267 19.36 -18.10 15.10
C VAL A 267 20.62 -17.30 15.38
N ALA A 268 21.75 -17.67 14.77
CA ALA A 268 23.00 -16.93 14.93
C ALA A 268 22.91 -15.51 14.34
N ALA A 269 22.23 -15.35 13.20
CA ALA A 269 22.00 -14.05 12.58
C ALA A 269 21.11 -13.17 13.47
N ALA A 270 19.97 -13.68 13.96
CA ALA A 270 19.08 -12.93 14.85
C ALA A 270 19.78 -12.50 16.14
N ARG A 271 20.59 -13.38 16.76
CA ARG A 271 21.41 -13.04 17.93
C ARG A 271 22.43 -11.96 17.64
N ARG A 272 23.10 -12.04 16.50
CA ARG A 272 24.08 -11.03 16.07
C ARG A 272 23.42 -9.66 15.89
N VAL A 273 22.28 -9.60 15.20
CA VAL A 273 21.53 -8.34 15.01
C VAL A 273 21.10 -7.73 16.34
N ALA A 274 20.59 -8.54 17.28
CA ALA A 274 20.21 -8.06 18.60
C ALA A 274 21.42 -7.56 19.42
N ALA A 275 22.55 -8.25 19.36
CA ALA A 275 23.80 -7.87 20.05
C ALA A 275 24.37 -6.55 19.47
N GLU A 276 24.51 -6.46 18.15
CA GLU A 276 24.96 -5.23 17.46
C GLU A 276 24.07 -4.03 17.76
N GLY A 277 22.75 -4.25 17.91
CA GLY A 277 21.79 -3.23 18.34
C GLY A 277 22.09 -2.76 19.77
N ALA A 278 22.31 -3.69 20.69
CA ALA A 278 22.64 -3.39 22.08
C ALA A 278 24.00 -2.66 22.22
N ASP A 279 25.00 -3.10 21.47
CA ASP A 279 26.33 -2.48 21.45
C ASP A 279 26.29 -1.04 20.91
N ALA A 280 25.44 -0.77 19.90
CA ALA A 280 25.25 0.57 19.38
C ALA A 280 24.51 1.49 20.38
N GLY A 281 23.62 0.94 21.17
CA GLY A 281 22.83 1.64 22.17
C GLY A 281 21.65 2.45 21.62
N PHE A 282 20.64 2.67 22.46
CA PHE A 282 19.36 3.26 22.08
C PHE A 282 19.51 4.65 21.44
N GLU A 283 20.26 5.56 22.06
CA GLU A 283 20.35 6.95 21.58
C GLU A 283 21.07 7.07 20.23
N ALA A 284 22.09 6.26 19.98
CA ALA A 284 22.77 6.23 18.69
C ALA A 284 21.85 5.68 17.58
N LEU A 285 21.09 4.61 17.87
CA LEU A 285 20.12 4.03 16.94
C LEU A 285 18.98 5.00 16.64
N LEU A 286 18.49 5.73 17.66
CA LEU A 286 17.46 6.75 17.49
C LEU A 286 17.96 7.93 16.63
N ALA A 287 19.22 8.35 16.83
CA ALA A 287 19.83 9.39 16.00
C ALA A 287 20.04 8.91 14.54
N GLU A 288 20.44 7.66 14.33
CA GLU A 288 20.52 7.02 13.00
C GLU A 288 19.16 7.00 12.32
N GLN A 289 18.11 6.57 13.03
CA GLN A 289 16.70 6.55 12.58
C GLN A 289 16.23 7.94 12.11
N ARG A 290 16.43 8.95 12.97
CA ARG A 290 16.05 10.34 12.68
C ARG A 290 16.73 10.88 11.42
N ARG A 291 18.02 10.64 11.24
CA ARG A 291 18.76 11.08 10.03
C ARG A 291 18.24 10.42 8.77
N ALA A 292 18.03 9.10 8.82
CA ALA A 292 17.56 8.35 7.65
C ALA A 292 16.15 8.73 7.23
N TRP A 293 15.24 9.00 8.18
CA TRP A 293 13.91 9.48 7.88
C TRP A 293 13.90 10.93 7.39
N ALA A 294 14.71 11.81 7.96
CA ALA A 294 14.82 13.19 7.50
C ALA A 294 15.24 13.27 6.02
N GLU A 295 16.15 12.39 5.57
CA GLU A 295 16.54 12.32 4.17
C GLU A 295 15.40 11.86 3.26
N ARG A 296 14.57 10.89 3.70
CA ARG A 296 13.40 10.47 2.94
C ARG A 296 12.38 11.60 2.79
N TRP A 297 12.08 12.30 3.87
CA TRP A 297 11.14 13.41 3.86
C TRP A 297 11.56 14.56 2.94
N ARG A 298 12.86 14.79 2.76
CA ARG A 298 13.36 15.83 1.84
C ARG A 298 12.88 15.66 0.40
N SER A 299 12.63 14.45 -0.04
CA SER A 299 12.23 14.15 -1.44
C SER A 299 10.73 14.01 -1.64
N CYS A 300 9.93 13.90 -0.57
CA CYS A 300 8.52 13.52 -0.68
C CYS A 300 7.54 14.37 0.14
N ASP A 301 8.03 15.28 1.00
CA ASP A 301 7.13 16.09 1.84
C ASP A 301 6.23 16.97 0.99
N ILE A 302 4.98 17.08 1.43
CA ILE A 302 3.97 17.98 0.89
C ILE A 302 3.59 18.97 1.97
N GLY A 303 3.69 20.27 1.65
CA GLY A 303 3.24 21.36 2.50
C GLY A 303 1.93 21.95 2.01
N ILE A 304 0.90 21.92 2.86
CA ILE A 304 -0.41 22.53 2.63
C ILE A 304 -0.59 23.69 3.62
N GLY A 305 -0.77 24.89 3.11
CA GLY A 305 -1.07 26.08 3.92
C GLY A 305 -2.57 26.30 4.05
N GLY A 306 -3.03 26.66 5.26
CA GLY A 306 -4.43 27.02 5.52
C GLY A 306 -5.33 25.88 6.01
N ASP A 307 -4.86 24.61 5.97
CA ASP A 307 -5.64 23.43 6.36
C ASP A 307 -4.76 22.38 7.08
N GLU A 308 -4.73 22.42 8.39
CA GLU A 308 -3.94 21.48 9.20
C GLU A 308 -4.44 20.03 9.09
N ALA A 309 -5.74 19.83 8.92
CA ALA A 309 -6.30 18.50 8.81
C ALA A 309 -5.90 17.83 7.49
N ALA A 310 -5.94 18.58 6.39
CA ALA A 310 -5.42 18.12 5.10
C ALA A 310 -3.92 17.87 5.16
N GLN A 311 -3.16 18.74 5.84
CA GLN A 311 -1.71 18.60 6.05
C GLN A 311 -1.37 17.33 6.84
N GLN A 312 -2.10 17.04 7.94
CA GLN A 312 -1.92 15.80 8.69
C GLN A 312 -2.23 14.58 7.82
N GLY A 313 -3.36 14.63 7.09
CA GLY A 313 -3.81 13.53 6.24
C GLY A 313 -2.78 13.13 5.19
N ILE A 314 -2.25 14.10 4.43
CA ILE A 314 -1.27 13.79 3.39
C ILE A 314 0.06 13.28 3.95
N ARG A 315 0.55 13.82 5.06
CA ARG A 315 1.77 13.32 5.69
C ARG A 315 1.59 11.93 6.28
N PHE A 316 0.42 11.63 6.84
CA PHE A 316 0.07 10.29 7.28
C PHE A 316 0.11 9.29 6.11
N CYS A 317 -0.50 9.62 4.99
CA CYS A 317 -0.47 8.78 3.80
C CYS A 317 0.97 8.54 3.30
N ILE A 318 1.77 9.59 3.17
CA ILE A 318 3.18 9.47 2.76
C ILE A 318 3.98 8.62 3.76
N PHE A 319 3.80 8.85 5.06
CA PHE A 319 4.45 8.08 6.11
C PHE A 319 4.16 6.60 6.01
N MET A 320 2.89 6.22 5.85
CA MET A 320 2.48 4.82 5.72
C MET A 320 3.07 4.15 4.47
N LEU A 321 3.14 4.85 3.35
CA LEU A 321 3.76 4.34 2.12
C LEU A 321 5.27 4.13 2.31
N LEU A 322 5.99 5.12 2.88
CA LEU A 322 7.43 5.05 3.08
C LEU A 322 7.87 3.92 4.02
N GLN A 323 7.04 3.58 5.01
CA GLN A 323 7.32 2.47 5.92
C GLN A 323 6.90 1.10 5.37
N THR A 324 6.05 1.06 4.34
CA THR A 324 5.56 -0.19 3.75
C THR A 324 6.50 -0.75 2.70
N TYR A 325 7.11 0.10 1.87
CA TYR A 325 7.98 -0.33 0.79
C TYR A 325 9.16 0.63 0.58
N THR A 326 10.33 0.08 0.37
CA THR A 326 11.58 0.85 0.21
C THR A 326 12.39 0.46 -1.04
N GLY A 327 11.91 -0.50 -1.83
CA GLY A 327 12.58 -0.94 -3.05
C GLY A 327 13.93 -1.64 -2.85
N VAL A 328 14.21 -2.15 -1.66
CA VAL A 328 15.51 -2.76 -1.35
C VAL A 328 15.65 -4.19 -1.84
N ASP A 329 14.53 -4.81 -2.18
CA ASP A 329 14.47 -6.21 -2.59
C ASP A 329 13.28 -6.39 -3.55
N ALA A 330 13.56 -6.87 -4.77
CA ALA A 330 12.52 -7.13 -5.78
C ALA A 330 11.58 -8.29 -5.43
N ARG A 331 11.90 -9.10 -4.42
CA ARG A 331 11.03 -10.18 -3.92
C ARG A 331 9.91 -9.67 -3.02
N LEU A 332 9.98 -8.42 -2.55
CA LEU A 332 8.98 -7.81 -1.69
C LEU A 332 7.85 -7.19 -2.51
N ASN A 333 6.66 -7.27 -1.95
CA ASN A 333 5.43 -6.74 -2.53
C ASN A 333 4.77 -5.70 -1.63
N ILE A 334 3.73 -5.05 -2.15
CA ILE A 334 2.88 -4.13 -1.41
C ILE A 334 1.50 -4.75 -1.30
N GLY A 335 1.09 -5.10 -0.07
CA GLY A 335 -0.28 -5.53 0.22
C GLY A 335 -1.18 -4.33 0.52
N PRO A 336 -2.52 -4.44 0.29
CA PRO A 336 -3.46 -3.31 0.49
C PRO A 336 -3.43 -2.71 1.89
N LYS A 337 -3.19 -3.53 2.92
CA LYS A 337 -3.07 -3.09 4.32
C LYS A 337 -1.62 -2.84 4.77
N GLY A 338 -0.62 -3.02 3.90
CA GLY A 338 0.79 -2.91 4.28
C GLY A 338 1.13 -3.80 5.48
N PHE A 339 1.71 -3.22 6.53
CA PHE A 339 2.02 -3.91 7.80
C PHE A 339 1.02 -3.59 8.93
N THR A 340 -0.16 -3.08 8.60
CA THR A 340 -1.13 -2.63 9.61
C THR A 340 -2.22 -3.65 9.92
N GLY A 341 -2.34 -4.73 9.14
CA GLY A 341 -3.35 -5.77 9.33
C GLY A 341 -3.21 -6.94 8.36
N GLU A 342 -3.99 -7.98 8.59
CA GLU A 342 -3.98 -9.25 7.85
C GLU A 342 -4.94 -9.27 6.66
N LYS A 343 -5.94 -8.39 6.66
CA LYS A 343 -6.99 -8.36 5.63
C LYS A 343 -6.39 -8.27 4.22
N TYR A 344 -7.01 -8.92 3.26
CA TYR A 344 -6.51 -9.11 1.89
C TYR A 344 -5.19 -9.90 1.82
N GLY A 345 -4.84 -10.66 2.86
CA GLY A 345 -3.71 -11.58 2.88
C GLY A 345 -2.32 -10.96 2.73
N GLY A 346 -2.20 -9.64 2.67
CA GLY A 346 -0.91 -8.97 2.41
C GLY A 346 -0.33 -9.21 1.01
N VAL A 347 -1.15 -9.68 0.05
CA VAL A 347 -0.76 -10.01 -1.32
C VAL A 347 -0.82 -8.79 -2.25
N THR A 348 -0.17 -8.88 -3.41
CA THR A 348 -0.18 -7.83 -4.43
C THR A 348 -1.47 -7.84 -5.21
N TYR A 349 -2.07 -6.68 -5.39
CA TYR A 349 -3.18 -6.36 -6.30
C TYR A 349 -2.69 -5.41 -7.40
N TRP A 350 -3.56 -5.07 -8.36
CA TRP A 350 -3.27 -4.08 -9.40
C TRP A 350 -3.07 -2.65 -8.87
N ASP A 351 -3.42 -2.42 -7.62
CA ASP A 351 -3.18 -1.18 -6.87
C ASP A 351 -1.71 -0.74 -6.93
N THR A 352 -0.81 -1.72 -6.89
CA THR A 352 0.63 -1.47 -6.94
C THR A 352 1.01 -0.74 -8.22
N GLU A 353 0.53 -1.18 -9.36
CA GLU A 353 0.83 -0.61 -10.67
C GLU A 353 0.08 0.69 -10.94
N ALA A 354 -1.21 0.71 -10.57
CA ALA A 354 -2.09 1.82 -10.90
C ALA A 354 -1.91 3.04 -9.98
N TYR A 355 -1.55 2.82 -8.71
CA TYR A 355 -1.52 3.88 -7.68
C TYR A 355 -0.17 3.99 -6.99
N CYS A 356 0.43 2.90 -6.51
CA CYS A 356 1.66 2.98 -5.71
C CYS A 356 2.89 3.34 -6.54
N LEU A 357 3.03 2.77 -7.74
CA LEU A 357 4.20 2.99 -8.59
C LEU A 357 4.43 4.47 -8.93
N PRO A 358 3.41 5.28 -9.31
CA PRO A 358 3.59 6.73 -9.51
C PRO A 358 4.18 7.45 -8.31
N PHE A 359 3.73 7.11 -7.09
CA PHE A 359 4.26 7.68 -5.85
C PHE A 359 5.75 7.36 -5.67
N TYR A 360 6.13 6.09 -5.69
CA TYR A 360 7.53 5.70 -5.47
C TYR A 360 8.46 6.21 -6.57
N MET A 361 8.01 6.23 -7.81
CA MET A 361 8.75 6.75 -8.95
C MET A 361 9.10 8.24 -8.79
N ALA A 362 8.15 9.02 -8.28
CA ALA A 362 8.31 10.46 -8.13
C ALA A 362 8.99 10.87 -6.81
N THR A 363 8.95 10.04 -5.77
CA THR A 363 9.39 10.43 -4.41
C THR A 363 10.61 9.66 -3.91
N ALA A 364 10.72 8.37 -4.22
CA ALA A 364 11.77 7.50 -3.70
C ALA A 364 12.89 7.20 -4.72
N GLY A 365 12.68 7.58 -5.97
CA GLY A 365 13.62 7.38 -7.07
C GLY A 365 13.23 6.27 -8.05
N PRO A 366 13.74 6.33 -9.28
CA PRO A 366 13.40 5.39 -10.33
C PRO A 366 13.78 3.94 -9.98
N GLU A 367 14.86 3.74 -9.23
CA GLU A 367 15.33 2.42 -8.80
C GLU A 367 14.32 1.72 -7.89
N VAL A 368 13.63 2.45 -7.02
CA VAL A 368 12.59 1.90 -6.12
C VAL A 368 11.38 1.44 -6.93
N ALA A 369 10.89 2.29 -7.84
CA ALA A 369 9.78 1.93 -8.72
C ALA A 369 10.15 0.78 -9.66
N ARG A 370 11.40 0.72 -10.13
CA ARG A 370 11.91 -0.35 -10.98
C ARG A 370 11.83 -1.73 -10.32
N GLN A 371 12.05 -1.83 -9.00
CA GLN A 371 11.93 -3.10 -8.29
C GLN A 371 10.50 -3.67 -8.35
N LEU A 372 9.48 -2.83 -8.37
CA LEU A 372 8.09 -3.29 -8.55
C LEU A 372 7.87 -3.88 -9.95
N LEU A 373 8.51 -3.32 -10.97
CA LEU A 373 8.47 -3.86 -12.33
C LEU A 373 9.31 -5.15 -12.47
N VAL A 374 10.46 -5.22 -11.80
CA VAL A 374 11.29 -6.45 -11.74
C VAL A 374 10.51 -7.56 -11.05
N TYR A 375 9.79 -7.26 -9.96
CA TYR A 375 8.89 -8.22 -9.29
C TYR A 375 7.91 -8.87 -10.29
N ARG A 376 7.30 -8.07 -11.19
CA ARG A 376 6.41 -8.62 -12.23
C ARG A 376 7.17 -9.39 -13.32
N TYR A 377 8.35 -8.92 -13.71
CA TYR A 377 9.18 -9.64 -14.69
C TYR A 377 9.62 -11.01 -14.18
N ASP A 378 10.04 -11.11 -12.93
CA ASP A 378 10.46 -12.37 -12.30
C ASP A 378 9.29 -13.38 -12.20
N GLN A 379 8.04 -12.89 -12.23
CA GLN A 379 6.83 -13.71 -12.22
C GLN A 379 6.26 -13.99 -13.62
N LEU A 380 6.91 -13.56 -14.70
CA LEU A 380 6.38 -13.69 -16.07
C LEU A 380 6.09 -15.15 -16.46
N ASP A 381 7.00 -16.07 -16.16
CA ASP A 381 6.79 -17.47 -16.50
C ASP A 381 5.60 -18.09 -15.72
N LYS A 382 5.36 -17.65 -14.48
CA LYS A 382 4.16 -18.03 -13.72
C LYS A 382 2.88 -17.42 -14.30
N ALA A 383 2.94 -16.20 -14.81
CA ALA A 383 1.80 -15.59 -15.50
C ALA A 383 1.47 -16.30 -16.82
N ILE A 384 2.48 -16.84 -17.52
CA ILE A 384 2.29 -17.70 -18.71
C ILE A 384 1.66 -19.03 -18.29
N GLU A 385 2.13 -19.68 -17.23
CA GLU A 385 1.51 -20.90 -16.69
C GLU A 385 0.05 -20.65 -16.27
N ASN A 386 -0.24 -19.50 -15.65
CA ASN A 386 -1.59 -19.12 -15.27
C ASN A 386 -2.53 -18.97 -16.48
N ALA A 387 -2.07 -18.31 -17.53
CA ALA A 387 -2.81 -18.22 -18.80
C ALA A 387 -3.04 -19.59 -19.45
N ALA A 388 -2.03 -20.47 -19.41
CA ALA A 388 -2.12 -21.82 -19.96
C ALA A 388 -3.17 -22.69 -19.26
N LYS A 389 -3.35 -22.54 -17.94
CA LYS A 389 -4.42 -23.22 -17.17
C LYS A 389 -5.82 -22.82 -17.66
N LEU A 390 -5.96 -21.65 -18.25
CA LEU A 390 -7.21 -21.12 -18.80
C LEU A 390 -7.35 -21.37 -20.31
N GLY A 391 -6.40 -22.11 -20.92
CA GLY A 391 -6.45 -22.49 -22.34
C GLY A 391 -5.75 -21.52 -23.30
N PHE A 392 -5.02 -20.52 -22.81
CA PHE A 392 -4.21 -19.61 -23.63
C PHE A 392 -2.81 -20.16 -23.83
N GLY A 393 -2.28 -20.08 -25.04
CA GLY A 393 -0.98 -20.66 -25.40
C GLY A 393 -0.01 -19.66 -26.02
N GLY A 394 1.08 -20.17 -26.62
CA GLY A 394 2.03 -19.37 -27.39
C GLY A 394 2.75 -18.28 -26.58
N GLY A 395 2.93 -18.48 -25.26
CA GLY A 395 3.58 -17.50 -24.40
C GLY A 395 2.69 -16.32 -24.02
N ALA A 396 1.37 -16.44 -24.15
CA ALA A 396 0.40 -15.51 -23.59
C ALA A 396 0.49 -15.51 -22.05
N ALA A 397 0.51 -14.34 -21.42
CA ALA A 397 0.58 -14.22 -19.97
C ALA A 397 -0.68 -13.57 -19.40
N LEU A 398 -1.28 -14.18 -18.38
CA LEU A 398 -2.26 -13.55 -17.51
C LEU A 398 -1.68 -13.48 -16.10
N TYR A 399 -1.31 -12.28 -15.69
CA TYR A 399 -0.85 -12.05 -14.33
C TYR A 399 -1.98 -12.35 -13.35
N PRO A 400 -1.66 -12.91 -12.17
CA PRO A 400 -2.66 -13.17 -11.15
C PRO A 400 -3.45 -11.92 -10.74
N MET A 401 -4.71 -12.10 -10.35
CA MET A 401 -5.48 -11.05 -9.68
C MET A 401 -4.79 -10.68 -8.37
N VAL A 402 -4.44 -11.69 -7.58
CA VAL A 402 -3.68 -11.53 -6.35
C VAL A 402 -2.55 -12.54 -6.25
N THR A 403 -1.40 -12.12 -5.74
CA THR A 403 -0.23 -12.99 -5.63
C THR A 403 0.83 -12.48 -4.66
N VAL A 404 1.68 -13.38 -4.20
CA VAL A 404 2.99 -13.07 -3.63
C VAL A 404 4.13 -13.62 -4.50
N ASN A 405 3.95 -14.82 -5.02
CA ASN A 405 4.98 -15.60 -5.72
C ASN A 405 4.76 -15.76 -7.23
N GLY A 406 3.78 -15.07 -7.80
CA GLY A 406 3.41 -15.16 -9.22
C GLY A 406 2.31 -16.18 -9.52
N GLU A 407 1.92 -17.03 -8.57
CA GLU A 407 0.78 -17.93 -8.74
C GLU A 407 -0.53 -17.18 -8.44
N GLU A 408 -1.59 -17.48 -9.22
CA GLU A 408 -2.94 -17.02 -8.86
C GLU A 408 -3.37 -17.69 -7.57
N CYS A 409 -3.76 -16.90 -6.58
CA CYS A 409 -4.13 -17.42 -5.28
C CYS A 409 -5.45 -16.83 -4.73
N HIS A 410 -6.32 -16.32 -5.61
CA HIS A 410 -7.66 -15.88 -5.25
C HIS A 410 -8.70 -16.78 -5.90
N ASN A 411 -9.63 -17.33 -5.11
CA ASN A 411 -10.72 -18.16 -5.62
C ASN A 411 -12.02 -18.00 -4.84
N GLU A 412 -12.11 -16.95 -4.04
CA GLU A 412 -13.29 -16.71 -3.21
C GLU A 412 -14.46 -16.12 -4.01
N TRP A 413 -14.18 -15.63 -5.23
CA TRP A 413 -15.15 -14.97 -6.10
C TRP A 413 -14.76 -15.12 -7.58
N GLU A 414 -15.76 -15.16 -8.48
CA GLU A 414 -15.57 -15.31 -9.94
C GLU A 414 -14.75 -14.19 -10.59
N ILE A 415 -14.71 -13.00 -10.02
CA ILE A 415 -13.95 -11.86 -10.54
C ILE A 415 -12.45 -12.16 -10.78
N THR A 416 -11.91 -13.19 -10.14
CA THR A 416 -10.53 -13.64 -10.35
C THR A 416 -10.17 -13.78 -11.83
N PHE A 417 -11.09 -14.28 -12.65
CA PHE A 417 -10.89 -14.52 -14.08
C PHE A 417 -11.55 -13.46 -14.96
N GLU A 418 -12.32 -12.57 -14.38
CA GLU A 418 -13.04 -11.51 -15.05
C GLU A 418 -12.31 -10.18 -15.01
N GLU A 419 -11.61 -9.86 -13.90
CA GLU A 419 -10.81 -8.63 -13.73
C GLU A 419 -9.46 -8.69 -14.46
N ILE A 420 -9.49 -8.98 -15.74
CA ILE A 420 -8.28 -9.12 -16.55
C ILE A 420 -7.62 -7.78 -16.91
N HIS A 421 -8.26 -6.65 -16.62
CA HIS A 421 -7.70 -5.32 -16.80
C HIS A 421 -6.39 -5.08 -16.00
N ARG A 422 -6.10 -5.91 -14.99
CA ARG A 422 -4.81 -5.93 -14.27
C ARG A 422 -3.61 -6.11 -15.18
N ASN A 423 -3.74 -6.89 -16.26
CA ASN A 423 -2.72 -7.01 -17.31
C ASN A 423 -2.43 -5.66 -17.97
N GLY A 424 -3.49 -4.91 -18.26
CA GLY A 424 -3.37 -3.56 -18.80
C GLY A 424 -2.70 -2.59 -17.82
N ALA A 425 -3.00 -2.68 -16.52
CA ALA A 425 -2.36 -1.87 -15.50
C ALA A 425 -0.83 -2.11 -15.43
N ILE A 426 -0.39 -3.37 -15.55
CA ILE A 426 1.04 -3.73 -15.60
C ILE A 426 1.69 -3.16 -16.88
N ALA A 427 1.06 -3.29 -18.03
CA ALA A 427 1.57 -2.70 -19.27
C ALA A 427 1.66 -1.15 -19.16
N TYR A 428 0.66 -0.53 -18.54
CA TYR A 428 0.65 0.92 -18.30
C TYR A 428 1.74 1.35 -17.32
N ALA A 429 2.02 0.54 -16.29
CA ALA A 429 3.10 0.80 -15.33
C ALA A 429 4.47 0.80 -16.02
N VAL A 430 4.74 -0.15 -16.91
CA VAL A 430 5.97 -0.17 -17.75
C VAL A 430 6.07 1.10 -18.59
N PHE A 431 4.99 1.46 -19.27
CA PHE A 431 4.94 2.69 -20.07
C PHE A 431 5.17 3.94 -19.24
N ASN A 432 4.48 4.08 -18.12
CA ASN A 432 4.57 5.26 -17.25
C ASN A 432 5.97 5.42 -16.67
N TYR A 433 6.57 4.30 -16.23
CA TYR A 433 7.96 4.27 -15.76
C TYR A 433 8.94 4.75 -16.84
N VAL A 434 8.88 4.14 -18.02
CA VAL A 434 9.78 4.48 -19.13
C VAL A 434 9.62 5.94 -19.56
N ARG A 435 8.38 6.41 -19.67
CA ARG A 435 8.08 7.80 -20.08
C ARG A 435 8.57 8.82 -19.07
N TYR A 436 8.29 8.57 -17.78
CA TYR A 436 8.62 9.52 -16.71
C TYR A 436 10.11 9.55 -16.41
N THR A 437 10.74 8.38 -16.23
CA THR A 437 12.15 8.30 -15.85
C THR A 437 13.12 8.50 -17.02
N GLY A 438 12.69 8.19 -18.23
CA GLY A 438 13.55 8.11 -19.41
C GLY A 438 14.38 6.82 -19.49
N ASP A 439 14.22 5.89 -18.55
CA ASP A 439 14.91 4.58 -18.54
C ASP A 439 14.32 3.62 -19.59
N ARG A 440 14.61 3.89 -20.85
CA ARG A 440 14.20 3.02 -21.96
C ARG A 440 14.98 1.69 -22.00
N ALA A 441 16.13 1.61 -21.31
CA ALA A 441 16.92 0.38 -21.24
C ALA A 441 16.13 -0.76 -20.59
N TYR A 442 15.26 -0.44 -19.64
CA TYR A 442 14.36 -1.41 -18.99
C TYR A 442 13.53 -2.23 -19.99
N LEU A 443 13.14 -1.64 -21.15
CA LEU A 443 12.42 -2.38 -22.19
C LEU A 443 13.24 -3.57 -22.70
N ALA A 444 14.53 -3.41 -22.90
CA ALA A 444 15.42 -4.50 -23.37
C ALA A 444 15.79 -5.49 -22.25
N GLU A 445 15.70 -5.08 -20.99
CA GLU A 445 16.12 -5.87 -19.81
C GLU A 445 15.00 -6.78 -19.26
N GLY A 446 13.73 -6.45 -19.53
CA GLY A 446 12.58 -7.25 -19.07
C GLY A 446 11.22 -6.75 -19.57
N GLY A 447 11.08 -5.44 -19.71
CA GLY A 447 9.80 -4.82 -20.03
C GLY A 447 9.17 -5.31 -21.33
N LEU A 448 9.96 -5.50 -22.39
CA LEU A 448 9.44 -5.98 -23.67
C LEU A 448 8.89 -7.42 -23.56
N GLU A 449 9.56 -8.32 -22.84
CA GLU A 449 9.06 -9.70 -22.67
C GLU A 449 7.70 -9.72 -21.95
N VAL A 450 7.52 -8.86 -20.94
CA VAL A 450 6.23 -8.68 -20.24
C VAL A 450 5.16 -8.17 -21.21
N LEU A 451 5.46 -7.10 -21.95
CA LEU A 451 4.53 -6.48 -22.89
C LEU A 451 4.09 -7.41 -24.01
N LEU A 452 5.01 -8.16 -24.61
CA LEU A 452 4.71 -9.15 -25.67
C LEU A 452 3.75 -10.23 -25.14
N SER A 453 4.03 -10.76 -23.96
CA SER A 453 3.24 -11.85 -23.38
C SER A 453 1.83 -11.37 -22.97
N ILE A 454 1.70 -10.14 -22.47
CA ILE A 454 0.41 -9.49 -22.20
C ILE A 454 -0.36 -9.25 -23.52
N ALA A 455 0.30 -8.74 -24.57
CA ALA A 455 -0.34 -8.50 -25.87
C ALA A 455 -0.86 -9.80 -26.51
N ARG A 456 -0.11 -10.90 -26.40
CA ARG A 456 -0.54 -12.24 -26.83
C ARG A 456 -1.78 -12.73 -26.10
N PHE A 457 -1.86 -12.49 -24.78
CA PHE A 457 -3.06 -12.81 -24.01
C PHE A 457 -4.26 -12.03 -24.54
N TRP A 458 -4.14 -10.71 -24.73
CA TRP A 458 -5.23 -9.88 -25.25
C TRP A 458 -5.67 -10.35 -26.65
N ALA A 459 -4.73 -10.62 -27.55
CA ALA A 459 -5.05 -11.06 -28.90
C ALA A 459 -5.78 -12.42 -28.99
N GLN A 460 -5.61 -13.28 -27.96
CA GLN A 460 -6.32 -14.56 -27.87
C GLN A 460 -7.62 -14.45 -27.06
N ARG A 461 -7.70 -13.51 -26.08
CA ARG A 461 -8.87 -13.33 -25.21
C ARG A 461 -10.03 -12.60 -25.90
N ILE A 462 -9.69 -11.73 -26.84
CA ILE A 462 -10.66 -10.95 -27.62
C ILE A 462 -11.27 -11.84 -28.70
N THR A 463 -12.60 -11.78 -28.85
CA THR A 463 -13.37 -12.63 -29.75
C THR A 463 -13.89 -11.84 -30.93
N TRP A 464 -13.90 -12.43 -32.14
CA TRP A 464 -14.58 -11.86 -33.30
C TRP A 464 -16.06 -12.13 -33.23
N SER A 465 -16.89 -11.09 -33.36
CA SER A 465 -18.35 -11.19 -33.44
C SER A 465 -18.81 -11.06 -34.89
N GLU A 466 -19.28 -12.13 -35.48
CA GLU A 466 -19.88 -12.09 -36.82
C GLU A 466 -21.09 -11.16 -36.87
N ALA A 467 -21.92 -11.16 -35.82
CA ALA A 467 -23.11 -10.33 -35.74
C ALA A 467 -22.81 -8.82 -35.75
N ARG A 468 -21.67 -8.42 -35.17
CA ARG A 468 -21.27 -7.00 -35.09
C ARG A 468 -20.24 -6.62 -36.17
N GLY A 469 -19.59 -7.57 -36.81
CA GLY A 469 -18.43 -7.31 -37.69
C GLY A 469 -17.28 -6.62 -36.96
N LYS A 470 -17.14 -6.86 -35.67
CA LYS A 470 -16.20 -6.22 -34.74
C LYS A 470 -15.58 -7.25 -33.79
N TYR A 471 -14.42 -6.94 -33.23
CA TYR A 471 -13.89 -7.64 -32.09
C TYR A 471 -14.61 -7.21 -30.82
N VAL A 472 -14.89 -8.15 -29.91
CA VAL A 472 -15.64 -7.95 -28.66
C VAL A 472 -14.91 -8.55 -27.48
N MET A 473 -15.13 -8.00 -26.29
CA MET A 473 -14.64 -8.49 -25.01
C MET A 473 -15.79 -9.04 -24.19
N LEU A 474 -15.89 -10.35 -24.05
CA LEU A 474 -17.01 -11.02 -23.40
C LEU A 474 -16.64 -11.47 -22.00
N GLY A 475 -17.60 -11.44 -21.07
CA GLY A 475 -17.50 -12.03 -19.75
C GLY A 475 -16.33 -11.47 -18.94
N VAL A 476 -16.33 -10.18 -18.65
CA VAL A 476 -15.31 -9.49 -17.86
C VAL A 476 -15.93 -8.69 -16.71
N THR A 477 -15.12 -8.34 -15.73
CA THR A 477 -15.45 -7.33 -14.72
C THR A 477 -14.44 -6.19 -14.87
N GLY A 478 -14.91 -4.97 -15.01
CA GLY A 478 -14.06 -3.78 -14.96
C GLY A 478 -13.66 -3.43 -13.54
N PRO A 479 -12.99 -2.28 -13.30
CA PRO A 479 -12.71 -1.81 -11.95
C PRO A 479 -13.96 -1.62 -11.08
N ASN A 480 -15.13 -1.37 -11.69
CA ASN A 480 -16.41 -1.37 -10.98
C ASN A 480 -16.85 -2.79 -10.62
N GLU A 481 -16.43 -3.28 -9.48
CA GLU A 481 -16.76 -4.62 -8.99
C GLU A 481 -18.25 -4.81 -8.60
N TYR A 482 -19.11 -3.78 -8.76
CA TYR A 482 -20.58 -3.92 -8.69
C TYR A 482 -21.18 -4.46 -9.99
N GLU A 483 -20.33 -4.91 -10.89
CA GLU A 483 -20.63 -5.63 -12.11
C GLU A 483 -19.89 -6.95 -12.15
N ASN A 484 -20.51 -7.98 -12.68
CA ASN A 484 -19.84 -9.26 -12.94
C ASN A 484 -20.23 -9.79 -14.31
N ASN A 485 -19.30 -10.44 -14.97
CA ASN A 485 -19.52 -11.17 -16.23
C ASN A 485 -20.23 -10.32 -17.29
N VAL A 486 -19.77 -9.08 -17.45
CA VAL A 486 -20.33 -8.14 -18.43
C VAL A 486 -19.60 -8.21 -19.76
N ASP A 487 -20.27 -7.82 -20.83
CA ASP A 487 -19.71 -7.77 -22.17
C ASP A 487 -19.30 -6.35 -22.54
N ASN A 488 -18.14 -6.27 -23.21
CA ASN A 488 -17.62 -5.03 -23.78
C ASN A 488 -17.42 -3.90 -22.76
N ASN A 489 -16.86 -4.26 -21.57
CA ASN A 489 -16.43 -3.22 -20.65
C ASN A 489 -15.45 -2.30 -21.36
N TRP A 490 -15.79 -1.00 -21.38
CA TRP A 490 -15.08 0.00 -22.18
C TRP A 490 -13.60 0.14 -21.74
N TYR A 491 -13.36 0.24 -20.44
CA TYR A 491 -12.01 0.40 -19.92
C TYR A 491 -11.14 -0.82 -20.25
N THR A 492 -11.63 -2.03 -19.97
CA THR A 492 -10.90 -3.28 -20.27
C THR A 492 -10.59 -3.42 -21.76
N SER A 493 -11.57 -3.11 -22.63
CA SER A 493 -11.40 -3.15 -24.08
C SER A 493 -10.39 -2.11 -24.58
N TYR A 494 -10.46 -0.89 -24.04
CA TYR A 494 -9.56 0.19 -24.43
C TYR A 494 -8.12 -0.06 -24.02
N ILE A 495 -7.89 -0.48 -22.76
CA ILE A 495 -6.54 -0.75 -22.27
C ILE A 495 -5.91 -1.99 -22.92
N ALA A 496 -6.72 -2.96 -23.32
CA ALA A 496 -6.25 -4.13 -24.10
C ALA A 496 -5.68 -3.69 -25.46
N CYS A 497 -6.43 -2.89 -26.22
CA CYS A 497 -6.00 -2.33 -27.49
C CYS A 497 -4.76 -1.45 -27.33
N TRP A 498 -4.77 -0.59 -26.32
CA TRP A 498 -3.63 0.27 -26.02
C TRP A 498 -2.37 -0.54 -25.66
N SER A 499 -2.50 -1.61 -24.86
CA SER A 499 -1.38 -2.48 -24.50
C SER A 499 -0.74 -3.14 -25.72
N MET A 500 -1.55 -3.61 -26.67
CA MET A 500 -1.05 -4.19 -27.93
C MET A 500 -0.31 -3.15 -28.79
N ARG A 501 -0.81 -1.91 -28.90
CA ARG A 501 -0.10 -0.82 -29.60
C ARG A 501 1.24 -0.53 -28.94
N TYR A 502 1.26 -0.37 -27.62
CA TYR A 502 2.48 -0.06 -26.90
C TYR A 502 3.51 -1.20 -26.96
N ALA A 503 3.07 -2.47 -26.94
CA ALA A 503 3.96 -3.61 -27.13
C ALA A 503 4.66 -3.58 -28.49
N ALA A 504 3.94 -3.21 -29.57
CA ALA A 504 4.51 -3.04 -30.91
C ALA A 504 5.49 -1.84 -30.98
N GLU A 505 5.16 -0.72 -30.35
CA GLU A 505 6.04 0.45 -30.26
C GLU A 505 7.33 0.12 -29.48
N ALA A 506 7.21 -0.58 -28.36
CA ALA A 506 8.34 -1.02 -27.55
C ALA A 506 9.25 -2.01 -28.32
N ALA A 507 8.66 -2.97 -29.06
CA ALA A 507 9.41 -3.90 -29.90
C ALA A 507 10.21 -3.17 -30.98
N ALA A 508 9.59 -2.22 -31.69
CA ALA A 508 10.25 -1.40 -32.69
C ALA A 508 11.41 -0.59 -32.10
N TRP A 509 11.20 0.01 -30.92
CA TRP A 509 12.26 0.76 -30.26
C TRP A 509 13.45 -0.12 -29.85
N VAL A 510 13.19 -1.29 -29.23
CA VAL A 510 14.27 -2.22 -28.82
C VAL A 510 15.02 -2.75 -30.05
N ARG A 511 14.32 -3.08 -31.14
CA ARG A 511 14.92 -3.53 -32.40
C ARG A 511 15.90 -2.46 -32.94
N GLU A 512 15.50 -1.19 -32.94
CA GLU A 512 16.30 -0.08 -33.46
C GLU A 512 17.51 0.25 -32.59
N HIS A 513 17.32 0.29 -31.26
CA HIS A 513 18.34 0.83 -30.34
C HIS A 513 19.14 -0.26 -29.61
N ARG A 514 18.62 -1.48 -29.52
CA ARG A 514 19.20 -2.61 -28.79
C ARG A 514 19.06 -3.92 -29.61
N PRO A 515 19.57 -3.99 -30.86
CA PRO A 515 19.30 -5.10 -31.77
C PRO A 515 19.76 -6.47 -31.26
N GLY A 516 20.84 -6.53 -30.47
CA GLY A 516 21.31 -7.77 -29.85
C GLY A 516 20.34 -8.30 -28.79
N ASP A 517 19.81 -7.42 -27.94
CA ASP A 517 18.79 -7.79 -26.96
C ASP A 517 17.48 -8.17 -27.64
N TYR A 518 17.10 -7.43 -28.69
CA TYR A 518 15.93 -7.75 -29.48
C TYR A 518 15.99 -9.16 -30.07
N ALA A 519 17.12 -9.52 -30.71
CA ALA A 519 17.30 -10.86 -31.26
C ALA A 519 17.23 -11.95 -30.18
N ARG A 520 17.80 -11.71 -29.00
CA ARG A 520 17.71 -12.61 -27.85
C ARG A 520 16.27 -12.79 -27.37
N ILE A 521 15.51 -11.70 -27.26
CA ILE A 521 14.09 -11.71 -26.83
C ILE A 521 13.24 -12.46 -27.85
N CYS A 522 13.40 -12.18 -29.16
CA CYS A 522 12.69 -12.87 -30.22
C CYS A 522 12.97 -14.40 -30.21
N ALA A 523 14.22 -14.79 -30.02
CA ALA A 523 14.58 -16.20 -29.90
C ALA A 523 13.97 -16.87 -28.66
N ARG A 524 14.07 -16.21 -27.51
CA ARG A 524 13.54 -16.72 -26.21
C ARG A 524 12.02 -16.84 -26.21
N ARG A 525 11.32 -15.86 -26.77
CA ARG A 525 9.85 -15.79 -26.75
C ARG A 525 9.22 -16.26 -28.08
N ALA A 526 10.00 -16.71 -29.03
CA ALA A 526 9.53 -17.10 -30.38
C ALA A 526 8.62 -15.99 -30.99
N PHE A 527 9.09 -14.73 -30.94
CA PHE A 527 8.30 -13.57 -31.37
C PHE A 527 8.42 -13.39 -32.90
N ASP A 528 7.27 -13.48 -33.59
CA ASP A 528 7.10 -13.11 -34.99
C ASP A 528 6.51 -11.70 -35.06
N GLU A 529 7.39 -10.70 -35.18
CA GLU A 529 6.97 -9.29 -35.15
C GLU A 529 5.96 -8.97 -36.25
N GLU A 530 6.17 -9.46 -37.48
CA GLU A 530 5.31 -9.12 -38.61
C GLU A 530 3.89 -9.68 -38.42
N ALA A 531 3.80 -10.98 -38.13
CA ALA A 531 2.50 -11.63 -37.94
C ALA A 531 1.76 -11.17 -36.72
N GLU A 532 2.47 -11.06 -35.57
CA GLU A 532 1.81 -10.71 -34.32
C GLU A 532 1.36 -9.23 -34.27
N THR A 533 2.22 -8.30 -34.74
CA THR A 533 1.80 -6.87 -34.77
C THR A 533 0.75 -6.58 -35.82
N ALA A 534 0.73 -7.34 -36.96
CA ALA A 534 -0.37 -7.22 -37.91
C ALA A 534 -1.71 -7.63 -37.29
N ARG A 535 -1.72 -8.73 -36.53
CA ARG A 535 -2.91 -9.21 -35.81
C ARG A 535 -3.35 -8.19 -34.75
N TRP A 536 -2.43 -7.62 -33.97
CA TRP A 536 -2.74 -6.60 -32.95
C TRP A 536 -3.35 -5.34 -33.58
N ARG A 537 -2.80 -4.86 -34.70
CA ARG A 537 -3.35 -3.71 -35.42
C ARG A 537 -4.75 -3.99 -35.99
N GLU A 538 -4.99 -5.21 -36.49
CA GLU A 538 -6.33 -5.61 -36.97
C GLU A 538 -7.36 -5.56 -35.82
N ILE A 539 -7.03 -6.14 -34.67
CA ILE A 539 -7.92 -6.14 -33.50
C ILE A 539 -8.21 -4.71 -33.05
N ASP A 540 -7.18 -3.90 -32.89
CA ASP A 540 -7.29 -2.51 -32.46
C ASP A 540 -8.18 -1.68 -33.39
N ALA A 541 -7.98 -1.79 -34.71
CA ALA A 541 -8.76 -1.04 -35.69
C ALA A 541 -10.24 -1.44 -35.73
N ARG A 542 -10.58 -2.64 -35.31
CA ARG A 542 -11.93 -3.22 -35.40
C ARG A 542 -12.55 -3.53 -34.03
N MET A 543 -11.94 -3.09 -32.94
CA MET A 543 -12.50 -3.29 -31.59
C MET A 543 -13.81 -2.54 -31.41
N TYR A 544 -14.78 -3.19 -30.80
CA TYR A 544 -16.00 -2.54 -30.37
C TYR A 544 -15.79 -1.79 -29.06
N LEU A 545 -16.04 -0.50 -29.09
CA LEU A 545 -16.07 0.38 -27.92
C LEU A 545 -17.46 1.01 -27.84
N GLY A 546 -18.19 0.71 -26.79
CA GLY A 546 -19.56 1.17 -26.61
C GLY A 546 -19.66 2.69 -26.39
N GLU A 547 -20.57 3.35 -27.10
CA GLU A 547 -20.83 4.80 -26.96
C GLU A 547 -22.33 5.07 -26.98
N ASP A 548 -22.77 6.09 -26.25
CA ASP A 548 -24.09 6.69 -26.43
C ASP A 548 -23.93 8.03 -27.16
N PRO A 549 -24.23 8.10 -28.44
CA PRO A 549 -24.06 9.33 -29.22
C PRO A 549 -25.05 10.46 -28.81
N VAL A 550 -26.14 10.13 -28.14
CA VAL A 550 -27.11 11.14 -27.68
C VAL A 550 -26.58 11.91 -26.48
N ARG A 551 -25.95 11.19 -25.52
CA ARG A 551 -25.34 11.79 -24.35
C ARG A 551 -23.86 12.17 -24.59
N GLY A 552 -23.26 11.61 -25.62
CA GLY A 552 -21.83 11.79 -25.92
C GLY A 552 -20.90 11.19 -24.85
N ILE A 553 -21.29 10.02 -24.32
CA ILE A 553 -20.55 9.30 -23.29
C ILE A 553 -20.11 7.93 -23.79
N PHE A 554 -19.03 7.41 -23.23
CA PHE A 554 -18.64 6.02 -23.39
C PHE A 554 -19.50 5.14 -22.47
N LEU A 555 -19.94 3.98 -22.97
CA LEU A 555 -20.76 3.05 -22.17
C LEU A 555 -19.84 2.12 -21.38
N GLN A 556 -20.04 2.03 -20.07
CA GLN A 556 -19.23 1.17 -19.21
C GLN A 556 -19.22 -0.29 -19.71
N GLN A 557 -20.39 -0.80 -20.15
CA GLN A 557 -20.54 -2.10 -20.83
C GLN A 557 -21.84 -2.13 -21.63
N ASP A 558 -22.06 -3.22 -22.36
CA ASP A 558 -23.34 -3.46 -23.04
C ASP A 558 -24.49 -3.46 -22.01
N GLY A 559 -25.64 -2.86 -22.39
CA GLY A 559 -26.83 -2.80 -21.54
C GLY A 559 -26.75 -1.88 -20.31
N TYR A 560 -25.67 -1.09 -20.16
CA TYR A 560 -25.53 -0.22 -18.97
C TYR A 560 -26.72 0.76 -18.77
N LEU A 561 -27.24 1.32 -19.86
CA LEU A 561 -28.36 2.25 -19.80
C LEU A 561 -29.71 1.57 -19.57
N ASP A 562 -29.80 0.25 -19.75
CA ASP A 562 -31.02 -0.53 -19.49
C ASP A 562 -31.23 -0.86 -18.01
N LYS A 563 -30.16 -0.67 -17.18
CA LYS A 563 -30.21 -0.85 -15.73
C LYS A 563 -31.10 0.19 -15.05
N VAL A 564 -31.50 -0.10 -13.81
CA VAL A 564 -32.19 0.90 -12.96
C VAL A 564 -31.22 2.05 -12.72
N GLN A 565 -31.56 3.21 -13.28
CA GLN A 565 -30.72 4.42 -13.25
C GLN A 565 -30.82 5.10 -11.88
N THR A 566 -30.05 4.61 -10.91
CA THR A 566 -29.97 5.14 -9.54
C THR A 566 -28.81 6.13 -9.44
N LEU A 567 -29.04 7.28 -8.82
CA LEU A 567 -27.97 8.22 -8.48
C LEU A 567 -27.50 7.98 -7.04
N ALA A 568 -26.21 8.16 -6.79
CA ALA A 568 -25.64 8.01 -5.46
C ALA A 568 -26.27 8.97 -4.42
N ALA A 569 -26.72 10.15 -4.87
CA ALA A 569 -27.40 11.14 -4.05
C ALA A 569 -28.82 10.74 -3.62
N ASP A 570 -29.46 9.81 -4.34
CA ASP A 570 -30.81 9.34 -4.06
C ASP A 570 -30.86 8.19 -3.05
N LEU A 571 -29.69 7.67 -2.64
CA LEU A 571 -29.59 6.58 -1.67
C LEU A 571 -29.89 7.07 -0.25
N ASP A 572 -30.68 6.29 0.48
CA ASP A 572 -30.80 6.47 1.92
C ASP A 572 -29.41 6.26 2.58
N PRO A 573 -28.90 7.20 3.38
CA PRO A 573 -27.66 7.00 4.12
C PRO A 573 -27.60 5.71 4.95
N ALA A 574 -28.76 5.21 5.42
CA ALA A 574 -28.86 3.96 6.16
C ALA A 574 -28.63 2.71 5.27
N GLU A 575 -28.74 2.83 3.94
CA GLU A 575 -28.46 1.74 3.00
C GLU A 575 -26.99 1.70 2.56
N ARG A 576 -26.12 2.51 3.17
CA ARG A 576 -24.68 2.55 2.85
C ARG A 576 -23.83 1.90 3.94
N PRO A 577 -22.79 1.11 3.58
CA PRO A 577 -22.37 0.79 2.21
C PRO A 577 -23.35 -0.17 1.53
N VAL A 578 -23.56 0.05 0.23
CA VAL A 578 -24.57 -0.67 -0.56
C VAL A 578 -24.40 -2.18 -0.54
N ASN A 579 -23.15 -2.67 -0.60
CA ASN A 579 -22.83 -4.09 -0.57
C ASN A 579 -23.17 -4.80 0.75
N GLN A 580 -23.38 -4.07 1.84
CA GLN A 580 -23.78 -4.62 3.14
C GLN A 580 -25.31 -4.59 3.35
N HIS A 581 -26.04 -3.77 2.58
CA HIS A 581 -27.47 -3.53 2.78
C HIS A 581 -28.35 -4.01 1.63
N TRP A 582 -27.80 -4.10 0.40
CA TRP A 582 -28.53 -4.58 -0.76
C TRP A 582 -28.15 -6.01 -1.10
N SER A 583 -29.11 -6.79 -1.67
CA SER A 583 -28.77 -8.06 -2.29
C SER A 583 -27.88 -7.83 -3.52
N TRP A 584 -27.02 -8.81 -3.80
CA TRP A 584 -26.15 -8.76 -4.97
C TRP A 584 -26.94 -8.61 -6.28
N ASP A 585 -28.09 -9.30 -6.41
CA ASP A 585 -29.02 -9.14 -7.53
C ASP A 585 -29.48 -7.68 -7.71
N ARG A 586 -29.84 -6.97 -6.62
CA ARG A 586 -30.25 -5.57 -6.70
C ARG A 586 -29.09 -4.68 -7.14
N ILE A 587 -27.87 -4.94 -6.67
CA ILE A 587 -26.66 -4.21 -7.06
C ILE A 587 -26.41 -4.37 -8.56
N LEU A 588 -26.36 -5.61 -9.07
CA LEU A 588 -26.10 -5.91 -10.49
C LEU A 588 -27.12 -5.29 -11.46
N ARG A 589 -28.37 -5.07 -11.02
CA ARG A 589 -29.40 -4.41 -11.82
C ARG A 589 -29.41 -2.89 -11.69
N SER A 590 -28.60 -2.31 -10.82
CA SER A 590 -28.46 -0.86 -10.64
C SER A 590 -27.35 -0.28 -11.50
N SER A 591 -27.40 1.02 -11.75
CA SER A 591 -26.31 1.77 -12.41
C SER A 591 -25.25 2.28 -11.42
N LEU A 592 -25.30 1.85 -10.15
CA LEU A 592 -24.34 2.28 -9.13
C LEU A 592 -22.95 1.75 -9.42
N ILE A 593 -21.96 2.55 -9.09
CA ILE A 593 -20.54 2.29 -9.34
C ILE A 593 -19.80 2.31 -8.02
N LYS A 594 -19.08 1.21 -7.71
CA LYS A 594 -18.25 1.10 -6.51
C LYS A 594 -17.04 2.01 -6.57
N GLN A 595 -16.35 2.01 -7.73
CA GLN A 595 -15.14 2.81 -8.00
C GLN A 595 -15.00 3.13 -9.49
N ALA A 596 -14.12 4.08 -9.83
CA ALA A 596 -13.87 4.53 -11.20
C ALA A 596 -13.64 3.37 -12.17
N ASP A 597 -14.38 3.34 -13.28
CA ASP A 597 -14.29 2.37 -14.38
C ASP A 597 -13.98 3.12 -15.69
N VAL A 598 -14.97 3.64 -16.39
CA VAL A 598 -14.73 4.53 -17.55
C VAL A 598 -13.81 5.69 -17.17
N LEU A 599 -14.02 6.29 -15.98
CA LEU A 599 -13.19 7.39 -15.50
C LEU A 599 -11.76 6.96 -15.20
N GLN A 600 -11.49 5.70 -14.83
CA GLN A 600 -10.14 5.15 -14.71
C GLN A 600 -9.42 5.16 -16.05
N GLY A 601 -10.10 4.75 -17.12
CA GLY A 601 -9.54 4.80 -18.46
C GLY A 601 -9.30 6.23 -18.95
N LEU A 602 -10.23 7.13 -18.68
CA LEU A 602 -10.08 8.54 -19.01
C LEU A 602 -8.94 9.21 -18.22
N TYR A 603 -8.70 8.80 -17.00
CA TYR A 603 -7.54 9.25 -16.23
C TYR A 603 -6.22 8.75 -16.86
N PHE A 604 -6.09 7.47 -17.15
CA PHE A 604 -4.86 6.90 -17.74
C PHE A 604 -4.54 7.48 -19.11
N PHE A 605 -5.55 7.68 -19.94
CA PHE A 605 -5.41 8.08 -21.33
C PHE A 605 -5.93 9.51 -21.61
N ARG A 606 -5.90 10.37 -20.59
CA ARG A 606 -6.46 11.74 -20.65
C ARG A 606 -6.03 12.53 -21.90
N ASP A 607 -4.78 12.39 -22.31
CA ASP A 607 -4.23 13.09 -23.49
C ASP A 607 -4.85 12.62 -24.84
N ARG A 608 -5.70 11.59 -24.82
CA ARG A 608 -6.39 11.04 -25.99
C ARG A 608 -7.81 11.58 -26.16
N PHE A 609 -8.33 12.31 -25.19
CA PHE A 609 -9.69 12.80 -25.15
C PHE A 609 -9.71 14.32 -24.90
N ASP A 610 -10.68 15.01 -25.50
CA ASP A 610 -10.87 16.44 -25.24
C ASP A 610 -11.60 16.68 -23.91
N ASP A 611 -11.48 17.87 -23.36
CA ASP A 611 -12.07 18.26 -22.08
C ASP A 611 -13.62 18.17 -22.10
N ALA A 612 -14.24 18.35 -23.27
CA ALA A 612 -15.69 18.23 -23.40
C ALA A 612 -16.16 16.78 -23.24
N ALA A 613 -15.43 15.82 -23.82
CA ALA A 613 -15.70 14.38 -23.61
C ALA A 613 -15.41 13.97 -22.16
N LEU A 614 -14.29 14.43 -21.58
CA LEU A 614 -13.98 14.20 -20.16
C LEU A 614 -15.11 14.73 -19.27
N ARG A 615 -15.59 15.95 -19.53
CA ARG A 615 -16.64 16.59 -18.74
C ARG A 615 -17.96 15.82 -18.80
N ARG A 616 -18.41 15.41 -20.00
CA ARG A 616 -19.67 14.65 -20.14
C ARG A 616 -19.62 13.31 -19.40
N ASN A 617 -18.50 12.59 -19.54
CA ASN A 617 -18.35 11.31 -18.86
C ASN A 617 -18.20 11.48 -17.34
N PHE A 618 -17.47 12.51 -16.89
CA PHE A 618 -17.32 12.80 -15.47
C PHE A 618 -18.69 13.11 -14.84
N ASP A 619 -19.46 14.04 -15.40
CA ASP A 619 -20.76 14.43 -14.87
C ASP A 619 -21.74 13.23 -14.82
N PHE A 620 -21.66 12.33 -15.81
CA PHE A 620 -22.53 11.16 -15.88
C PHE A 620 -22.14 10.09 -14.84
N TYR A 621 -20.85 9.73 -14.76
CA TYR A 621 -20.39 8.62 -13.93
C TYR A 621 -20.18 9.02 -12.46
N GLU A 622 -19.73 10.26 -12.17
CA GLU A 622 -19.60 10.76 -10.80
C GLU A 622 -20.92 10.71 -10.04
N ALA A 623 -22.02 11.12 -10.68
CA ALA A 623 -23.35 11.10 -10.07
C ALA A 623 -23.84 9.70 -9.67
N ARG A 624 -23.24 8.62 -10.21
CA ARG A 624 -23.59 7.22 -9.96
C ARG A 624 -22.57 6.50 -9.09
N THR A 625 -21.45 7.15 -8.79
CA THR A 625 -20.37 6.52 -8.03
C THR A 625 -20.60 6.70 -6.53
N VAL A 626 -20.72 5.59 -5.81
CA VAL A 626 -20.93 5.59 -4.36
C VAL A 626 -19.63 5.74 -3.57
N HIS A 627 -18.48 5.56 -4.22
CA HIS A 627 -17.14 5.62 -3.60
C HIS A 627 -17.01 4.69 -2.37
N GLU A 628 -17.40 3.44 -2.53
CA GLU A 628 -17.31 2.42 -1.48
C GLU A 628 -16.03 1.58 -1.59
N SER A 629 -15.17 1.90 -2.55
CA SER A 629 -13.78 1.48 -2.59
C SER A 629 -12.88 2.63 -2.14
N SER A 630 -11.86 2.30 -1.35
CA SER A 630 -10.84 3.28 -0.92
C SER A 630 -10.05 3.89 -2.10
N LEU A 631 -9.98 3.18 -3.24
CA LEU A 631 -9.30 3.63 -4.46
C LEU A 631 -10.13 4.62 -5.30
N SER A 632 -11.44 4.68 -5.08
CA SER A 632 -12.34 5.43 -5.96
C SER A 632 -12.15 6.95 -5.93
N PRO A 633 -12.08 7.63 -4.76
CA PRO A 633 -12.13 9.09 -4.72
C PRO A 633 -10.96 9.78 -5.41
N CYS A 634 -9.76 9.16 -5.45
CA CYS A 634 -8.56 9.82 -5.98
C CYS A 634 -8.66 10.10 -7.49
N VAL A 635 -9.10 9.14 -8.30
CA VAL A 635 -9.27 9.32 -9.76
C VAL A 635 -10.29 10.42 -10.05
N HIS A 636 -11.39 10.40 -9.33
CA HIS A 636 -12.42 11.44 -9.44
C HIS A 636 -11.91 12.81 -8.98
N ALA A 637 -11.11 12.88 -7.91
CA ALA A 637 -10.50 14.13 -7.44
C ALA A 637 -9.56 14.73 -8.49
N ILE A 638 -8.72 13.91 -9.14
CA ILE A 638 -7.79 14.35 -10.18
C ILE A 638 -8.55 14.89 -11.39
N LEU A 639 -9.57 14.15 -11.87
CA LEU A 639 -10.39 14.58 -13.01
C LEU A 639 -11.22 15.83 -12.67
N ALA A 640 -11.79 15.92 -11.47
CA ALA A 640 -12.51 17.11 -11.01
C ALA A 640 -11.60 18.34 -10.97
N ALA A 641 -10.38 18.21 -10.43
CA ALA A 641 -9.39 19.30 -10.41
C ALA A 641 -9.02 19.74 -11.84
N HIS A 642 -8.77 18.81 -12.75
CA HIS A 642 -8.50 19.10 -14.15
C HIS A 642 -9.65 19.87 -14.81
N LEU A 643 -10.89 19.46 -14.55
CA LEU A 643 -12.11 20.11 -15.09
C LEU A 643 -12.51 21.40 -14.37
N GLY A 644 -11.72 21.85 -13.37
CA GLY A 644 -11.99 23.07 -12.60
C GLY A 644 -13.10 22.94 -11.56
N LEU A 645 -13.54 21.73 -11.22
CA LEU A 645 -14.54 21.43 -10.20
C LEU A 645 -13.89 21.35 -8.81
N MET A 646 -13.32 22.47 -8.35
CA MET A 646 -12.41 22.49 -7.21
C MET A 646 -13.05 22.08 -5.90
N ASP A 647 -14.30 22.42 -5.62
CA ASP A 647 -15.00 22.01 -4.39
C ASP A 647 -15.19 20.49 -4.35
N LYS A 648 -15.55 19.89 -5.50
CA LYS A 648 -15.68 18.43 -5.63
C LYS A 648 -14.32 17.74 -5.49
N ALA A 649 -13.28 18.27 -6.13
CA ALA A 649 -11.93 17.75 -6.01
C ALA A 649 -11.44 17.74 -4.55
N TYR A 650 -11.71 18.82 -3.81
CA TYR A 650 -11.34 18.96 -2.40
C TYR A 650 -12.13 18.01 -1.49
N GLU A 651 -13.44 17.89 -1.70
CA GLU A 651 -14.28 16.91 -0.98
C GLU A 651 -13.74 15.49 -1.13
N LEU A 652 -13.47 15.07 -2.35
CA LEU A 652 -12.98 13.73 -2.68
C LEU A 652 -11.54 13.50 -2.15
N TYR A 653 -10.68 14.52 -2.20
CA TYR A 653 -9.35 14.45 -1.62
C TYR A 653 -9.41 14.22 -0.10
N LEU A 654 -10.21 14.98 0.65
CA LEU A 654 -10.35 14.78 2.10
C LEU A 654 -10.87 13.39 2.44
N ARG A 655 -11.82 12.88 1.64
CA ARG A 655 -12.34 11.52 1.81
C ARG A 655 -11.24 10.47 1.65
N THR A 656 -10.27 10.67 0.75
CA THR A 656 -9.14 9.76 0.56
C THR A 656 -8.05 9.96 1.63
N ALA A 657 -7.59 11.21 1.83
CA ALA A 657 -6.45 11.49 2.69
C ALA A 657 -6.72 11.28 4.20
N ARG A 658 -7.98 11.32 4.60
CA ARG A 658 -8.40 11.12 5.99
C ARG A 658 -9.24 9.87 6.20
N LEU A 659 -9.32 9.00 5.17
CA LEU A 659 -10.13 7.78 5.23
C LEU A 659 -9.92 6.99 6.52
N ASP A 660 -8.65 6.69 6.83
CA ASP A 660 -8.28 5.90 8.00
C ASP A 660 -8.19 6.75 9.27
N LEU A 661 -7.64 7.97 9.21
CA LEU A 661 -7.52 8.85 10.37
C LEU A 661 -8.87 9.21 11.01
N ASP A 662 -9.91 9.35 10.20
CA ASP A 662 -11.27 9.64 10.65
C ASP A 662 -12.16 8.38 10.67
N ASP A 663 -11.58 7.20 10.36
CA ASP A 663 -12.25 5.89 10.32
C ASP A 663 -13.59 5.94 9.56
N TYR A 664 -13.54 6.51 8.37
CA TYR A 664 -14.73 6.86 7.59
C TYR A 664 -15.59 5.63 7.24
N ASN A 665 -14.94 4.51 6.90
CA ASN A 665 -15.60 3.26 6.55
C ASN A 665 -15.83 2.35 7.76
N ARG A 666 -15.28 2.65 8.94
CA ARG A 666 -15.28 1.79 10.14
C ARG A 666 -14.64 0.42 9.90
N GLU A 667 -13.46 0.43 9.27
CA GLU A 667 -12.71 -0.77 8.89
C GLU A 667 -11.23 -0.68 9.32
N VAL A 668 -10.86 0.34 10.09
CA VAL A 668 -9.47 0.59 10.48
C VAL A 668 -8.97 -0.40 11.52
N ASP A 669 -9.85 -1.02 12.29
CA ASP A 669 -9.56 -2.14 13.17
C ASP A 669 -8.91 -3.32 12.42
N GLU A 670 -9.33 -3.60 11.17
CA GLU A 670 -8.75 -4.62 10.30
C GLU A 670 -7.44 -4.19 9.59
N GLY A 671 -7.02 -2.94 9.77
CA GLY A 671 -5.81 -2.34 9.14
C GLY A 671 -6.12 -1.14 8.24
N CYS A 672 -5.13 -0.24 8.07
CA CYS A 672 -5.23 0.94 7.22
C CYS A 672 -5.22 0.58 5.73
N HIS A 673 -5.82 1.44 4.88
CA HIS A 673 -5.88 1.26 3.42
C HIS A 673 -4.62 1.83 2.73
N VAL A 674 -3.47 1.19 2.94
CA VAL A 674 -2.15 1.73 2.56
C VAL A 674 -2.01 1.97 1.06
N THR A 675 -2.49 1.06 0.21
CA THR A 675 -2.38 1.26 -1.25
C THR A 675 -3.19 2.46 -1.74
N SER A 676 -4.35 2.73 -1.13
CA SER A 676 -5.17 3.91 -1.47
C SER A 676 -4.55 5.23 -1.02
N MET A 677 -3.64 5.21 -0.06
CA MET A 677 -2.91 6.40 0.38
C MET A 677 -2.04 7.00 -0.73
N ALA A 678 -1.56 6.17 -1.67
CA ALA A 678 -0.91 6.65 -2.88
C ALA A 678 -1.83 7.53 -3.74
N GLY A 679 -3.13 7.19 -3.79
CA GLY A 679 -4.14 8.02 -4.44
C GLY A 679 -4.32 9.40 -3.78
N SER A 680 -4.07 9.52 -2.48
CA SER A 680 -4.06 10.82 -1.80
C SER A 680 -2.91 11.70 -2.29
N TRP A 681 -1.72 11.13 -2.44
CA TRP A 681 -0.57 11.82 -3.03
C TRP A 681 -0.86 12.23 -4.49
N MET A 682 -1.42 11.30 -5.30
CA MET A 682 -1.79 11.59 -6.69
C MET A 682 -2.84 12.72 -6.76
N SER A 683 -3.84 12.73 -5.89
CA SER A 683 -4.84 13.81 -5.84
C SER A 683 -4.20 15.18 -5.58
N VAL A 684 -3.17 15.25 -4.74
CA VAL A 684 -2.45 16.50 -4.48
C VAL A 684 -1.54 16.88 -5.63
N VAL A 685 -0.67 15.98 -6.07
CA VAL A 685 0.41 16.31 -7.01
C VAL A 685 -0.11 16.34 -8.45
N GLU A 686 -0.92 15.36 -8.86
CA GLU A 686 -1.49 15.29 -10.22
C GLU A 686 -2.81 16.06 -10.33
N GLY A 687 -3.61 16.12 -9.25
CA GLY A 687 -4.85 16.89 -9.20
C GLY A 687 -4.59 18.38 -8.98
N PHE A 688 -4.33 18.80 -7.75
CA PHE A 688 -4.15 20.23 -7.42
C PHE A 688 -2.87 20.82 -7.96
N GLY A 689 -1.76 20.06 -7.97
CA GLY A 689 -0.49 20.45 -8.59
C GLY A 689 -0.54 20.43 -10.10
N GLY A 690 -1.51 19.73 -10.68
CA GLY A 690 -1.70 19.57 -12.13
C GLY A 690 -0.52 18.91 -12.84
N MET A 691 0.27 18.10 -12.09
CA MET A 691 1.43 17.41 -12.65
C MET A 691 0.99 16.29 -13.59
N ARG A 692 1.56 16.26 -14.79
CA ARG A 692 1.36 15.16 -15.75
C ARG A 692 2.49 15.11 -16.77
N MET A 693 2.62 14.00 -17.45
CA MET A 693 3.42 13.93 -18.66
C MET A 693 2.61 14.45 -19.86
N SER A 694 3.13 15.39 -20.61
CA SER A 694 2.59 15.85 -21.89
C SER A 694 3.58 15.44 -23.01
N GLY A 695 3.24 14.36 -23.71
CA GLY A 695 4.26 13.67 -24.51
C GLY A 695 5.41 13.20 -23.63
N ASP A 696 6.63 13.58 -23.97
CA ASP A 696 7.86 13.25 -23.24
C ASP A 696 8.30 14.34 -22.22
N VAL A 697 7.49 15.37 -21.98
CA VAL A 697 7.83 16.51 -21.13
C VAL A 697 6.88 16.56 -19.92
N LEU A 698 7.44 16.79 -18.73
CA LEU A 698 6.66 16.98 -17.51
C LEU A 698 5.94 18.33 -17.55
N SER A 699 4.66 18.36 -17.23
CA SER A 699 3.84 19.56 -17.24
C SER A 699 3.14 19.79 -15.90
N PHE A 700 2.83 21.05 -15.61
CA PHE A 700 2.13 21.50 -14.41
C PHE A 700 1.02 22.49 -14.80
N GLU A 701 -0.21 22.21 -14.37
CA GLU A 701 -1.39 23.07 -14.52
C GLU A 701 -2.08 23.23 -13.16
N PRO A 702 -1.45 23.94 -12.20
CA PRO A 702 -1.89 23.96 -10.82
C PRO A 702 -3.21 24.71 -10.63
N ARG A 703 -4.06 24.18 -9.74
CA ARG A 703 -5.31 24.80 -9.30
C ARG A 703 -5.52 24.50 -7.81
N LEU A 704 -5.55 25.55 -6.97
CA LEU A 704 -5.74 25.38 -5.54
C LEU A 704 -7.20 25.45 -5.15
N PRO A 705 -7.67 24.60 -4.21
CA PRO A 705 -8.98 24.77 -3.60
C PRO A 705 -8.99 26.01 -2.71
N ALA A 706 -10.16 26.63 -2.53
CA ALA A 706 -10.30 27.87 -1.75
C ALA A 706 -9.83 27.75 -0.29
N ALA A 707 -9.84 26.55 0.27
CA ALA A 707 -9.36 26.26 1.61
C ALA A 707 -7.83 26.37 1.79
N TRP A 708 -7.06 26.31 0.68
CA TRP A 708 -5.60 26.30 0.76
C TRP A 708 -4.99 27.64 0.38
N SER A 709 -4.13 28.17 1.23
CA SER A 709 -3.35 29.38 0.96
C SER A 709 -2.06 29.09 0.19
N SER A 710 -1.58 27.85 0.24
CA SER A 710 -0.40 27.41 -0.53
C SER A 710 -0.35 25.89 -0.63
N LEU A 711 0.35 25.40 -1.65
CA LEU A 711 0.75 24.02 -1.82
C LEU A 711 2.22 23.96 -2.20
N SER A 712 3.00 23.10 -1.58
CA SER A 712 4.38 22.81 -1.98
C SER A 712 4.65 21.31 -1.96
N PHE A 713 5.45 20.82 -2.92
CA PHE A 713 5.87 19.43 -3.00
C PHE A 713 7.19 19.29 -3.76
N CYS A 714 7.84 18.14 -3.57
CA CYS A 714 9.04 17.77 -4.32
C CYS A 714 8.78 16.49 -5.14
N VAL A 715 9.36 16.43 -6.34
CA VAL A 715 9.33 15.23 -7.19
C VAL A 715 10.69 15.01 -7.86
N GLY A 716 11.10 13.75 -7.96
CA GLY A 716 12.24 13.32 -8.75
C GLY A 716 11.85 13.22 -10.23
N TYR A 717 12.61 13.78 -11.14
CA TYR A 717 12.36 13.67 -12.57
C TYR A 717 13.66 13.59 -13.36
N ARG A 718 13.92 12.45 -14.00
CA ARG A 718 15.09 12.19 -14.86
C ARG A 718 16.41 12.60 -14.22
N GLY A 719 16.66 12.13 -12.99
CA GLY A 719 17.87 12.38 -12.21
C GLY A 719 17.98 13.80 -11.62
N ARG A 720 16.88 14.52 -11.54
CA ARG A 720 16.78 15.85 -10.94
C ARG A 720 15.74 15.83 -9.82
N ARG A 721 15.85 16.77 -8.88
CA ARG A 721 14.80 17.05 -7.91
C ARG A 721 14.14 18.37 -8.26
N LEU A 722 12.83 18.35 -8.49
CA LEU A 722 12.02 19.53 -8.72
C LEU A 722 11.28 19.87 -7.42
N SER A 723 11.39 21.13 -7.00
CA SER A 723 10.59 21.70 -5.91
C SER A 723 9.54 22.63 -6.50
N VAL A 724 8.27 22.34 -6.22
CA VAL A 724 7.13 23.10 -6.73
C VAL A 724 6.46 23.82 -5.57
N ARG A 725 6.23 25.11 -5.70
CA ARG A 725 5.45 25.92 -4.75
C ARG A 725 4.38 26.69 -5.50
N ILE A 726 3.15 26.54 -5.05
CA ILE A 726 1.95 27.13 -5.65
C ILE A 726 1.29 28.01 -4.59
N VAL A 727 0.98 29.24 -4.96
CA VAL A 727 0.14 30.16 -4.19
C VAL A 727 -0.92 30.73 -5.14
N PRO A 728 -2.02 31.32 -4.66
CA PRO A 728 -3.01 31.94 -5.53
C PRO A 728 -2.33 32.96 -6.50
N GLY A 729 -2.48 32.71 -7.80
CA GLY A 729 -1.92 33.56 -8.88
C GLY A 729 -0.46 33.32 -9.24
N SER A 730 0.26 32.39 -8.60
CA SER A 730 1.68 32.14 -8.91
C SER A 730 2.11 30.69 -8.67
N VAL A 731 3.01 30.20 -9.52
CA VAL A 731 3.73 28.94 -9.35
C VAL A 731 5.22 29.14 -9.47
N SER A 732 5.98 28.65 -8.52
CA SER A 732 7.44 28.65 -8.53
C SER A 732 7.95 27.21 -8.64
N ILE A 733 8.90 26.97 -9.55
CA ILE A 733 9.55 25.66 -9.72
C ILE A 733 11.05 25.85 -9.61
N GLY A 734 11.66 25.16 -8.66
CA GLY A 734 13.12 25.06 -8.51
C GLY A 734 13.63 23.72 -9.00
N VAL A 735 14.87 23.67 -9.52
CA VAL A 735 15.53 22.42 -9.91
C VAL A 735 16.87 22.28 -9.19
N GLU A 736 17.08 21.13 -8.58
CA GLU A 736 18.38 20.69 -8.13
C GLU A 736 18.92 19.66 -9.12
N GLY A 737 20.08 20.00 -9.73
CA GLY A 737 20.70 19.21 -10.80
C GLY A 737 20.78 19.98 -12.12
N PRO A 738 21.06 19.31 -13.25
CA PRO A 738 21.14 19.94 -14.56
C PRO A 738 19.80 20.58 -14.97
N ALA A 739 19.86 21.59 -15.86
CA ALA A 739 18.69 22.25 -16.41
C ALA A 739 17.66 21.24 -16.96
N VAL A 740 16.38 21.54 -16.81
CA VAL A 740 15.27 20.69 -17.23
C VAL A 740 14.25 21.49 -18.07
N GLU A 741 13.67 20.84 -19.06
CA GLU A 741 12.50 21.35 -19.77
C GLU A 741 11.22 20.85 -19.10
N VAL A 742 10.30 21.77 -18.83
CA VAL A 742 8.95 21.50 -18.34
C VAL A 742 7.93 22.40 -19.04
N ILE A 743 6.66 22.02 -18.97
CA ILE A 743 5.55 22.87 -19.43
C ILE A 743 4.82 23.37 -18.17
N VAL A 744 4.59 24.67 -18.05
CA VAL A 744 3.87 25.27 -16.93
C VAL A 744 2.77 26.15 -17.48
N CYS A 745 1.51 25.85 -17.16
CA CYS A 745 0.34 26.57 -17.69
C CYS A 745 0.40 26.74 -19.22
N GLY A 746 0.69 25.64 -19.93
CA GLY A 746 0.80 25.61 -21.40
C GLY A 746 2.09 26.22 -21.97
N ARG A 747 2.97 26.83 -21.16
CA ARG A 747 4.22 27.45 -21.59
C ARG A 747 5.40 26.51 -21.38
N ARG A 748 6.18 26.25 -22.43
CA ARG A 748 7.42 25.46 -22.34
C ARG A 748 8.53 26.33 -21.74
N CYS A 749 9.13 25.86 -20.65
CA CYS A 749 10.16 26.57 -19.89
C CYS A 749 11.38 25.65 -19.71
N ARG A 750 12.58 26.19 -19.94
CA ARG A 750 13.84 25.58 -19.52
C ARG A 750 14.23 26.20 -18.18
N ILE A 751 14.28 25.35 -17.14
CA ILE A 751 14.60 25.78 -15.77
C ILE A 751 16.05 25.45 -15.46
N GLU A 752 16.78 26.48 -15.02
CA GLU A 752 18.12 26.39 -14.47
C GLU A 752 18.12 27.20 -13.17
N GLY A 753 18.17 26.48 -12.04
CA GLY A 753 17.93 27.06 -10.72
C GLY A 753 16.44 27.17 -10.38
N SER A 754 15.79 28.30 -10.58
CA SER A 754 14.37 28.46 -10.29
C SER A 754 13.67 29.42 -11.26
N VAL A 755 12.37 29.24 -11.44
CA VAL A 755 11.48 30.12 -12.20
C VAL A 755 10.20 30.37 -11.41
N GLU A 756 9.67 31.58 -11.50
CA GLU A 756 8.34 31.94 -11.01
C GLU A 756 7.48 32.42 -12.18
N LEU A 757 6.28 31.88 -12.26
CA LEU A 757 5.30 32.16 -13.32
C LEU A 757 3.96 32.55 -12.70
N LYS A 758 3.29 33.51 -13.30
CA LYS A 758 1.90 33.84 -12.94
C LYS A 758 0.97 32.76 -13.50
N THR A 759 0.05 32.30 -12.68
CA THR A 759 -1.09 31.48 -13.08
C THR A 759 -2.29 32.41 -13.29
N GLU A 760 -3.00 32.24 -14.40
CA GLU A 760 -4.21 33.02 -14.66
C GLU A 760 -5.36 32.60 -13.73
#